data_ddc8a9a88fc9f43ccc7b43ac2e9d778e
#
_entry.id   ddc8a9a88fc9f43ccc7b43ac2e9d778e
#
_cell.length_a   1.000
_cell.length_b   1.000
_cell.length_c   1.000
_cell.angle_alpha   90.00
_cell.angle_beta   90.00
_cell.angle_gamma   90.00
#
_symmetry.space_group_name_H-M   'P 1'
#
loop_
_entity.id
_entity.type
_entity.pdbx_description
1 polymer ?
#
loop_
_entity_poly.entity_id
_entity_poly.type
_entity_poly.pdbx_seq_one_letter_code
_entity_poly.pdbx_strand_id
1 'polypeptide(L)'
;MMESDPDALLSDLDPAQRAAVTTVRGPLCILAGAGTGKTRVITRRVAYALATDAVAPIDVLVVTFTDKAATEMRERLAEVGRRGVTASTFHAAALRQLRHFWPRVHGGDLPGILSSKASLLAPLAATLPGGYRYLAVRDLAAEIEWAKARRIGPSTYLEQVALQGHDGPLPPDLMAGLYRRYESARERAGLIDFEDMLARTVELLETDPSAADEVRARYRWFSVDEYQDTNPLQQALLDVWLGDRDDLAVVGDEDQTIYTFTGATSDYLTRFTTRFPSAIVVQLESNFRSSPQVLTLANRVLAAGRAAVDERLPGEPPRPVKRLVATLGEGPEPAVAGFETDEMELAAVSARVRALAREGVAYGDMAVLVRTNAQLPAFEAGFGAAGIPFHVRGERFFARPEVRRGMRVAASLARPAARRVAEARGVAEADGSDLAARLAEAFERELGVRRADVPQGDAARERHAAVVTLLELAEDLVAADPGTDVVAFVAELERRAEVEAGGTASGVELLTYHRAKGLEWDAVFLPALEDGTLPIRQATAPQEIAEERRLLYVGVTRARRHLWLSWAHRRTATTGREGRRSRSPFLDGLVRGPARARSVRVVPPGAAGRPREIGPAAGERSPLSNALRAWRTARARSDAVAPFIVFHDATIEAIAERRPRSIADLRRVPGVGPTKLDRYGE
;
A
#
# COMPACT_ATOMS: atom_id res chain seq x y z
N MET A 1 -27.98 -27.31 -21.86
CA MET A 1 -27.70 -25.93 -21.34
C MET A 1 -28.74 -25.70 -20.27
N MET A 2 -28.39 -25.88 -19.00
CA MET A 2 -29.32 -25.50 -17.91
C MET A 2 -29.35 -23.95 -17.89
N GLU A 3 -30.47 -23.37 -18.31
CA GLU A 3 -30.82 -22.01 -18.01
C GLU A 3 -30.84 -21.90 -16.48
N SER A 4 -29.88 -21.18 -15.91
CA SER A 4 -29.89 -20.96 -14.47
C SER A 4 -31.12 -20.11 -14.17
N ASP A 5 -32.08 -20.70 -13.46
CA ASP A 5 -33.29 -20.07 -12.99
C ASP A 5 -32.91 -18.75 -12.25
N PRO A 6 -33.44 -17.59 -12.66
CA PRO A 6 -33.16 -16.32 -11.97
C PRO A 6 -33.41 -16.39 -10.46
N ASP A 7 -34.42 -17.14 -10.02
CA ASP A 7 -34.73 -17.30 -8.60
C ASP A 7 -33.66 -18.11 -7.85
N ALA A 8 -33.03 -19.10 -8.51
CA ALA A 8 -31.92 -19.84 -7.92
C ALA A 8 -30.70 -18.94 -7.66
N LEU A 9 -30.50 -17.89 -8.46
CA LEU A 9 -29.42 -16.91 -8.25
C LEU A 9 -29.66 -16.03 -7.01
N LEU A 10 -30.87 -15.98 -6.49
CA LEU A 10 -31.28 -15.13 -5.35
C LEU A 10 -31.42 -15.92 -4.04
N SER A 11 -31.45 -17.25 -4.08
CA SER A 11 -31.90 -18.12 -2.98
C SER A 11 -31.11 -17.97 -1.68
N ASP A 12 -29.81 -17.66 -1.77
CA ASP A 12 -28.86 -17.62 -0.64
C ASP A 12 -28.35 -16.21 -0.34
N LEU A 13 -29.06 -15.17 -0.86
CA LEU A 13 -28.75 -13.76 -0.64
C LEU A 13 -29.59 -13.20 0.51
N ASP A 14 -28.96 -12.36 1.34
CA ASP A 14 -29.70 -11.54 2.29
C ASP A 14 -30.53 -10.45 1.59
N PRO A 15 -31.46 -9.79 2.30
CA PRO A 15 -32.33 -8.79 1.67
C PRO A 15 -31.60 -7.65 0.96
N ALA A 16 -30.49 -7.16 1.53
CA ALA A 16 -29.72 -6.07 0.94
C ALA A 16 -28.93 -6.55 -0.29
N GLN A 17 -28.31 -7.73 -0.20
CA GLN A 17 -27.65 -8.38 -1.34
C GLN A 17 -28.65 -8.65 -2.47
N ARG A 18 -29.86 -9.14 -2.14
CA ARG A 18 -30.92 -9.37 -3.12
C ARG A 18 -31.34 -8.07 -3.80
N ALA A 19 -31.55 -7.00 -3.05
CA ALA A 19 -31.89 -5.68 -3.60
C ALA A 19 -30.80 -5.19 -4.57
N ALA A 20 -29.52 -5.31 -4.21
CA ALA A 20 -28.40 -4.94 -5.07
C ALA A 20 -28.34 -5.80 -6.36
N VAL A 21 -28.61 -7.10 -6.27
CA VAL A 21 -28.58 -8.04 -7.40
C VAL A 21 -29.72 -7.78 -8.37
N THR A 22 -30.93 -7.52 -7.88
CA THR A 22 -32.13 -7.30 -8.70
C THR A 22 -32.22 -5.89 -9.30
N THR A 23 -31.44 -4.93 -8.80
CA THR A 23 -31.33 -3.60 -9.41
C THR A 23 -30.43 -3.66 -10.64
N VAL A 24 -30.99 -4.02 -11.80
CA VAL A 24 -30.23 -4.27 -13.04
C VAL A 24 -30.08 -3.05 -13.93
N ARG A 25 -30.91 -1.99 -13.75
CA ARG A 25 -30.88 -0.77 -14.55
C ARG A 25 -30.64 0.47 -13.71
N GLY A 26 -30.09 1.50 -14.34
CA GLY A 26 -29.78 2.79 -13.72
C GLY A 26 -28.56 2.76 -12.79
N PRO A 27 -28.22 3.91 -12.19
CA PRO A 27 -27.05 4.03 -11.35
C PRO A 27 -27.27 3.38 -9.99
N LEU A 28 -26.35 2.50 -9.59
CA LEU A 28 -26.39 1.76 -8.34
C LEU A 28 -25.08 1.94 -7.56
N CYS A 29 -25.19 2.38 -6.32
CA CYS A 29 -24.06 2.47 -5.38
C CYS A 29 -24.20 1.40 -4.29
N ILE A 30 -23.26 0.47 -4.20
CA ILE A 30 -23.25 -0.58 -3.19
C ILE A 30 -22.13 -0.27 -2.18
N LEU A 31 -22.51 0.22 -1.01
CA LEU A 31 -21.62 0.46 0.11
C LEU A 31 -21.43 -0.86 0.87
N ALA A 32 -20.31 -1.49 0.70
CA ALA A 32 -20.10 -2.87 1.12
C ALA A 32 -18.85 -3.00 2.00
N GLY A 33 -19.05 -3.19 3.30
CA GLY A 33 -17.95 -3.38 4.24
C GLY A 33 -17.10 -4.63 3.99
N ALA A 34 -16.04 -4.78 4.76
CA ALA A 34 -15.21 -5.98 4.70
C ALA A 34 -16.05 -7.24 4.96
N GLY A 35 -15.83 -8.30 4.16
CA GLY A 35 -16.50 -9.60 4.37
C GLY A 35 -18.00 -9.66 4.08
N THR A 36 -18.60 -8.62 3.47
CA THR A 36 -20.04 -8.57 3.17
C THR A 36 -20.41 -9.24 1.83
N GLY A 37 -19.46 -9.87 1.16
CA GLY A 37 -19.72 -10.58 -0.08
C GLY A 37 -19.77 -9.70 -1.32
N LYS A 38 -19.01 -8.59 -1.38
CA LYS A 38 -18.90 -7.70 -2.56
C LYS A 38 -18.81 -8.45 -3.88
N THR A 39 -17.81 -9.31 -4.03
CA THR A 39 -17.57 -10.07 -5.27
C THR A 39 -18.73 -11.00 -5.59
N ARG A 40 -19.36 -11.61 -4.57
CA ARG A 40 -20.56 -12.45 -4.74
C ARG A 40 -21.73 -11.65 -5.29
N VAL A 41 -21.97 -10.44 -4.75
CA VAL A 41 -23.06 -9.57 -5.21
C VAL A 41 -22.82 -9.13 -6.65
N ILE A 42 -21.59 -8.74 -7.02
CA ILE A 42 -21.25 -8.36 -8.40
C ILE A 42 -21.49 -9.55 -9.35
N THR A 43 -20.96 -10.74 -9.02
CA THR A 43 -21.12 -11.95 -9.84
C THR A 43 -22.59 -12.31 -10.03
N ARG A 44 -23.36 -12.32 -8.92
CA ARG A 44 -24.80 -12.66 -8.96
C ARG A 44 -25.61 -11.61 -9.71
N ARG A 45 -25.27 -10.32 -9.58
CA ARG A 45 -25.94 -9.23 -10.32
C ARG A 45 -25.72 -9.37 -11.83
N VAL A 46 -24.49 -9.63 -12.26
CA VAL A 46 -24.20 -9.90 -13.67
C VAL A 46 -24.98 -11.13 -14.15
N ALA A 47 -24.91 -12.23 -13.41
CA ALA A 47 -25.60 -13.46 -13.76
C ALA A 47 -27.11 -13.28 -13.84
N TYR A 48 -27.71 -12.54 -12.90
CA TYR A 48 -29.13 -12.22 -12.86
C TYR A 48 -29.56 -11.33 -14.03
N ALA A 49 -28.78 -10.27 -14.33
CA ALA A 49 -29.08 -9.39 -15.45
C ALA A 49 -29.06 -10.14 -16.81
N LEU A 50 -28.17 -11.12 -16.95
CA LEU A 50 -28.12 -11.99 -18.13
C LEU A 50 -29.25 -13.03 -18.16
N ALA A 51 -29.64 -13.57 -17.00
CA ALA A 51 -30.71 -14.58 -16.88
C ALA A 51 -32.10 -13.99 -17.15
N THR A 52 -32.27 -12.70 -16.87
CA THR A 52 -33.50 -11.95 -17.11
C THR A 52 -33.52 -11.22 -18.45
N ASP A 53 -32.55 -11.48 -19.33
CA ASP A 53 -32.37 -10.81 -20.62
C ASP A 53 -32.34 -9.26 -20.52
N ALA A 54 -32.03 -8.74 -19.33
CA ALA A 54 -31.89 -7.30 -19.12
C ALA A 54 -30.70 -6.74 -19.92
N VAL A 55 -29.61 -7.52 -20.10
CA VAL A 55 -28.42 -7.16 -20.86
C VAL A 55 -27.87 -8.36 -21.64
N ALA A 56 -27.20 -8.11 -22.76
CA ALA A 56 -26.47 -9.15 -23.47
C ALA A 56 -25.04 -9.29 -22.89
N PRO A 57 -24.43 -10.49 -22.90
CA PRO A 57 -23.07 -10.70 -22.37
C PRO A 57 -22.02 -9.76 -22.99
N ILE A 58 -22.21 -9.43 -24.28
CA ILE A 58 -21.31 -8.56 -25.03
C ILE A 58 -21.34 -7.10 -24.53
N ASP A 59 -22.45 -6.64 -23.97
CA ASP A 59 -22.64 -5.28 -23.51
C ASP A 59 -22.00 -5.03 -22.13
N VAL A 60 -21.64 -6.10 -21.42
CA VAL A 60 -21.18 -6.02 -20.03
C VAL A 60 -19.68 -5.79 -19.92
N LEU A 61 -19.28 -4.75 -19.17
CA LEU A 61 -17.90 -4.55 -18.73
C LEU A 61 -17.85 -4.53 -17.19
N VAL A 62 -17.22 -5.54 -16.62
CA VAL A 62 -16.88 -5.57 -15.19
C VAL A 62 -15.43 -5.10 -15.02
N VAL A 63 -15.24 -4.03 -14.26
CA VAL A 63 -13.92 -3.45 -14.00
C VAL A 63 -13.50 -3.79 -12.58
N THR A 64 -12.29 -4.33 -12.44
CA THR A 64 -11.67 -4.66 -11.15
C THR A 64 -10.30 -3.98 -11.03
N PHE A 65 -9.74 -3.99 -9.80
CA PHE A 65 -8.47 -3.29 -9.54
C PHE A 65 -7.23 -4.11 -9.91
N THR A 66 -7.32 -5.45 -9.87
CA THR A 66 -6.19 -6.35 -10.14
C THR A 66 -6.53 -7.41 -11.17
N ASP A 67 -5.53 -7.87 -11.93
CA ASP A 67 -5.71 -8.93 -12.91
C ASP A 67 -6.15 -10.24 -12.26
N LYS A 68 -5.71 -10.50 -11.01
CA LYS A 68 -6.18 -11.65 -10.23
C LYS A 68 -7.68 -11.57 -9.98
N ALA A 69 -8.19 -10.41 -9.53
CA ALA A 69 -9.62 -10.21 -9.29
C ALA A 69 -10.43 -10.32 -10.60
N ALA A 70 -9.90 -9.81 -11.71
CA ALA A 70 -10.52 -9.96 -13.02
C ALA A 70 -10.60 -11.44 -13.47
N THR A 71 -9.55 -12.22 -13.18
CA THR A 71 -9.53 -13.66 -13.50
C THR A 71 -10.54 -14.42 -12.64
N GLU A 72 -10.51 -14.19 -11.31
CA GLU A 72 -11.46 -14.78 -10.38
C GLU A 72 -12.91 -14.45 -10.74
N MET A 73 -13.18 -13.22 -11.16
CA MET A 73 -14.50 -12.80 -11.61
C MET A 73 -14.95 -13.60 -12.84
N ARG A 74 -14.06 -13.79 -13.82
CA ARG A 74 -14.35 -14.60 -15.03
C ARG A 74 -14.62 -16.05 -14.69
N GLU A 75 -13.85 -16.65 -13.80
CA GLU A 75 -14.03 -18.03 -13.32
C GLU A 75 -15.38 -18.19 -12.63
N ARG A 76 -15.72 -17.32 -11.69
CA ARG A 76 -17.02 -17.33 -10.99
C ARG A 76 -18.22 -17.14 -11.93
N LEU A 77 -18.09 -16.27 -12.95
CA LEU A 77 -19.14 -16.10 -13.96
C LEU A 77 -19.28 -17.34 -14.84
N ALA A 78 -18.17 -18.02 -15.16
CA ALA A 78 -18.19 -19.27 -15.90
C ALA A 78 -18.83 -20.42 -15.10
N GLU A 79 -18.59 -20.50 -13.78
CA GLU A 79 -19.21 -21.48 -12.87
C GLU A 79 -20.74 -21.35 -12.83
N VAL A 80 -21.26 -20.13 -12.88
CA VAL A 80 -22.72 -19.88 -12.98
C VAL A 80 -23.24 -19.93 -14.43
N GLY A 81 -22.47 -20.51 -15.35
CA GLY A 81 -22.87 -20.74 -16.74
C GLY A 81 -22.86 -19.50 -17.64
N ARG A 82 -22.25 -18.40 -17.22
CA ARG A 82 -22.25 -17.12 -17.95
C ARG A 82 -20.89 -16.85 -18.58
N ARG A 83 -20.79 -17.11 -19.89
CA ARG A 83 -19.57 -16.84 -20.70
C ARG A 83 -19.79 -15.62 -21.61
N GLY A 84 -18.70 -15.02 -22.08
CA GLY A 84 -18.74 -13.88 -23.01
C GLY A 84 -18.79 -12.50 -22.35
N VAL A 85 -18.88 -12.43 -21.00
CA VAL A 85 -18.76 -11.18 -20.24
C VAL A 85 -17.30 -10.73 -20.22
N THR A 86 -17.08 -9.43 -20.41
CA THR A 86 -15.74 -8.84 -20.27
C THR A 86 -15.51 -8.45 -18.81
N ALA A 87 -14.57 -9.14 -18.12
CA ALA A 87 -14.03 -8.70 -16.85
C ALA A 87 -12.54 -8.34 -17.03
N SER A 88 -12.13 -7.15 -16.61
CA SER A 88 -10.81 -6.57 -16.90
C SER A 88 -10.41 -5.54 -15.85
N THR A 89 -9.11 -5.21 -15.77
CA THR A 89 -8.65 -4.00 -15.09
C THR A 89 -8.82 -2.78 -15.99
N PHE A 90 -8.82 -1.56 -15.42
CA PHE A 90 -8.79 -0.32 -16.21
C PHE A 90 -7.66 -0.34 -17.23
N HIS A 91 -6.44 -0.67 -16.80
CA HIS A 91 -5.25 -0.69 -17.66
C HIS A 91 -5.36 -1.73 -18.78
N ALA A 92 -5.82 -2.94 -18.49
CA ALA A 92 -5.96 -3.98 -19.50
C ALA A 92 -7.05 -3.65 -20.52
N ALA A 93 -8.14 -3.00 -20.10
CA ALA A 93 -9.19 -2.54 -21.00
C ALA A 93 -8.68 -1.39 -21.89
N ALA A 94 -8.01 -0.40 -21.29
CA ALA A 94 -7.40 0.73 -22.01
C ALA A 94 -6.37 0.25 -23.04
N LEU A 95 -5.44 -0.62 -22.65
CA LEU A 95 -4.42 -1.15 -23.56
C LEU A 95 -5.04 -1.90 -24.75
N ARG A 96 -6.12 -2.64 -24.54
CA ARG A 96 -6.84 -3.34 -25.62
C ARG A 96 -7.44 -2.34 -26.60
N GLN A 97 -8.04 -1.25 -26.11
CA GLN A 97 -8.59 -0.18 -26.93
C GLN A 97 -7.50 0.58 -27.67
N LEU A 98 -6.39 0.92 -27.01
CA LEU A 98 -5.24 1.54 -27.69
C LEU A 98 -4.71 0.67 -28.82
N ARG A 99 -4.49 -0.62 -28.59
CA ARG A 99 -4.01 -1.54 -29.65
C ARG A 99 -4.97 -1.63 -30.83
N HIS A 100 -6.27 -1.50 -30.59
CA HIS A 100 -7.28 -1.54 -31.63
C HIS A 100 -7.36 -0.24 -32.43
N PHE A 101 -7.39 0.90 -31.76
CA PHE A 101 -7.64 2.19 -32.40
C PHE A 101 -6.37 2.95 -32.83
N TRP A 102 -5.23 2.70 -32.16
CA TRP A 102 -3.99 3.44 -32.40
C TRP A 102 -3.56 3.46 -33.87
N PRO A 103 -3.51 2.33 -34.58
CA PRO A 103 -3.10 2.33 -36.00
C PRO A 103 -4.02 3.17 -36.89
N ARG A 104 -5.33 3.22 -36.55
CA ARG A 104 -6.33 3.96 -37.30
C ARG A 104 -6.20 5.49 -37.08
N VAL A 105 -5.93 5.90 -35.82
CA VAL A 105 -5.93 7.33 -35.44
C VAL A 105 -4.57 7.97 -35.63
N HIS A 106 -3.49 7.29 -35.27
CA HIS A 106 -2.13 7.85 -35.27
C HIS A 106 -1.23 7.30 -36.39
N GLY A 107 -1.65 6.20 -37.03
CA GLY A 107 -0.78 5.48 -37.98
C GLY A 107 0.36 4.72 -37.25
N GLY A 108 0.78 3.60 -37.81
CA GLY A 108 1.85 2.79 -37.20
C GLY A 108 1.47 2.05 -35.93
N ASP A 109 2.47 1.45 -35.29
CA ASP A 109 2.27 0.62 -34.11
C ASP A 109 2.17 1.43 -32.82
N LEU A 110 1.48 0.88 -31.83
CA LEU A 110 1.44 1.45 -30.47
C LEU A 110 2.86 1.50 -29.89
N PRO A 111 3.29 2.62 -29.27
CA PRO A 111 4.57 2.72 -28.58
C PRO A 111 4.80 1.60 -27.57
N GLY A 112 6.06 1.23 -27.37
CA GLY A 112 6.43 0.20 -26.38
C GLY A 112 6.05 0.59 -24.95
N ILE A 113 5.73 -0.40 -24.10
CA ILE A 113 5.37 -0.14 -22.71
C ILE A 113 6.63 -0.10 -21.85
N LEU A 114 6.81 0.98 -21.11
CA LEU A 114 7.90 1.15 -20.14
C LEU A 114 7.61 0.28 -18.90
N SER A 115 8.43 -0.72 -18.68
CA SER A 115 8.27 -1.65 -17.54
C SER A 115 8.56 -1.01 -16.18
N SER A 116 9.39 0.03 -16.13
CA SER A 116 9.72 0.77 -14.91
C SER A 116 10.21 2.18 -15.23
N LYS A 117 9.61 3.19 -14.61
CA LYS A 117 10.04 4.58 -14.71
C LYS A 117 11.48 4.78 -14.24
N ALA A 118 11.97 3.92 -13.34
CA ALA A 118 13.30 4.01 -12.77
C ALA A 118 14.42 3.96 -13.84
N SER A 119 14.22 3.25 -14.94
CA SER A 119 15.21 3.16 -16.03
C SER A 119 15.49 4.51 -16.68
N LEU A 120 14.47 5.35 -16.82
CA LEU A 120 14.60 6.71 -17.39
C LEU A 120 14.90 7.75 -16.29
N LEU A 121 14.38 7.57 -15.08
CA LEU A 121 14.55 8.53 -14.00
C LEU A 121 15.93 8.47 -13.34
N ALA A 122 16.57 7.30 -13.25
CA ALA A 122 17.86 7.19 -12.58
C ALA A 122 18.95 8.11 -13.17
N PRO A 123 19.18 8.15 -14.49
CA PRO A 123 20.16 9.09 -15.06
C PRO A 123 19.73 10.57 -14.91
N LEU A 124 18.43 10.87 -14.90
CA LEU A 124 17.92 12.22 -14.70
C LEU A 124 18.11 12.67 -13.25
N ALA A 125 17.84 11.80 -12.28
CA ALA A 125 18.02 12.06 -10.85
C ALA A 125 19.49 12.34 -10.52
N ALA A 126 20.43 11.63 -11.12
CA ALA A 126 21.85 11.84 -10.92
C ALA A 126 22.35 13.26 -11.31
N THR A 127 21.59 13.97 -12.15
CA THR A 127 21.91 15.36 -12.56
C THR A 127 21.25 16.41 -11.67
N LEU A 128 20.48 16.04 -10.65
CA LEU A 128 19.89 16.98 -9.71
C LEU A 128 20.97 17.69 -8.87
N PRO A 129 20.75 18.94 -8.49
CA PRO A 129 21.72 19.70 -7.73
C PRO A 129 21.88 19.18 -6.28
N GLY A 130 23.10 19.31 -5.76
CA GLY A 130 23.39 19.07 -4.34
C GLY A 130 23.00 17.68 -3.84
N GLY A 131 22.36 17.63 -2.69
CA GLY A 131 21.91 16.40 -2.03
C GLY A 131 20.72 15.70 -2.71
N TYR A 132 19.99 16.39 -3.59
CA TYR A 132 18.82 15.82 -4.26
C TYR A 132 19.14 14.65 -5.21
N ARG A 133 20.37 14.58 -5.74
CA ARG A 133 20.84 13.46 -6.56
C ARG A 133 20.86 12.11 -5.83
N TYR A 134 20.79 12.11 -4.49
CA TYR A 134 20.77 10.91 -3.66
C TYR A 134 19.36 10.49 -3.23
N LEU A 135 18.32 11.22 -3.65
CA LEU A 135 16.94 10.81 -3.41
C LEU A 135 16.65 9.48 -4.08
N ALA A 136 15.85 8.67 -3.43
CA ALA A 136 15.45 7.40 -3.99
C ALA A 136 14.63 7.62 -5.27
N VAL A 137 15.04 7.00 -6.37
CA VAL A 137 14.37 7.11 -7.67
C VAL A 137 12.90 6.70 -7.59
N ARG A 138 12.56 5.77 -6.69
CA ARG A 138 11.18 5.34 -6.44
C ARG A 138 10.29 6.48 -5.94
N ASP A 139 10.83 7.39 -5.10
CA ASP A 139 10.05 8.50 -4.55
C ASP A 139 9.76 9.54 -5.64
N LEU A 140 10.72 9.73 -6.55
CA LEU A 140 10.54 10.58 -7.75
C LEU A 140 9.55 9.95 -8.73
N ALA A 141 9.57 8.63 -8.89
CA ALA A 141 8.62 7.90 -9.72
C ALA A 141 7.20 7.98 -9.15
N ALA A 142 7.05 7.75 -7.83
CA ALA A 142 5.77 7.85 -7.14
C ALA A 142 5.15 9.24 -7.27
N GLU A 143 5.96 10.30 -7.23
CA GLU A 143 5.48 11.68 -7.42
C GLU A 143 4.96 11.90 -8.85
N ILE A 144 5.65 11.39 -9.86
CA ILE A 144 5.16 11.46 -11.25
C ILE A 144 3.88 10.63 -11.42
N GLU A 145 3.79 9.46 -10.80
CA GLU A 145 2.59 8.62 -10.79
C GLU A 145 1.42 9.35 -10.16
N TRP A 146 1.64 9.97 -8.99
CA TRP A 146 0.65 10.78 -8.31
C TRP A 146 0.14 11.93 -9.19
N ALA A 147 1.05 12.66 -9.86
CA ALA A 147 0.70 13.76 -10.75
C ALA A 147 -0.10 13.25 -11.96
N LYS A 148 0.37 12.22 -12.65
CA LYS A 148 -0.31 11.65 -13.83
C LYS A 148 -1.68 11.07 -13.48
N ALA A 149 -1.79 10.36 -12.35
CA ALA A 149 -3.05 9.82 -11.87
C ALA A 149 -4.12 10.91 -11.60
N ARG A 150 -3.67 12.14 -11.30
CA ARG A 150 -4.51 13.33 -11.12
C ARG A 150 -4.67 14.18 -12.39
N ARG A 151 -4.18 13.71 -13.52
CA ARG A 151 -4.17 14.44 -14.80
C ARG A 151 -3.38 15.76 -14.72
N ILE A 152 -2.36 15.82 -13.87
CA ILE A 152 -1.47 16.97 -13.72
C ILE A 152 -0.26 16.77 -14.63
N GLY A 153 -0.14 17.59 -15.67
CA GLY A 153 1.02 17.59 -16.57
C GLY A 153 2.19 18.42 -16.03
N PRO A 154 3.39 18.30 -16.64
CA PRO A 154 4.58 19.04 -16.18
C PRO A 154 4.41 20.57 -16.25
N SER A 155 3.56 21.10 -17.14
CA SER A 155 3.27 22.53 -17.29
C SER A 155 2.38 23.09 -16.20
N THR A 156 1.44 22.29 -15.69
CA THR A 156 0.47 22.68 -14.64
C THR A 156 0.91 22.24 -13.25
N TYR A 157 2.00 21.49 -13.14
CA TYR A 157 2.44 20.87 -11.88
C TYR A 157 2.63 21.89 -10.76
N LEU A 158 3.32 23.01 -11.01
CA LEU A 158 3.58 24.05 -10.00
C LEU A 158 2.31 24.64 -9.43
N GLU A 159 1.36 24.98 -10.29
CA GLU A 159 0.07 25.55 -9.90
C GLU A 159 -0.75 24.54 -9.08
N GLN A 160 -0.87 23.32 -9.58
CA GLN A 160 -1.68 22.28 -8.96
C GLN A 160 -1.15 21.83 -7.60
N VAL A 161 0.17 21.70 -7.46
CA VAL A 161 0.81 21.40 -6.18
C VAL A 161 0.57 22.51 -5.16
N ALA A 162 0.64 23.78 -5.59
CA ALA A 162 0.36 24.92 -4.73
C ALA A 162 -1.11 24.95 -4.28
N LEU A 163 -2.06 24.72 -5.22
CA LEU A 163 -3.49 24.69 -4.93
C LEU A 163 -3.87 23.55 -3.96
N GLN A 164 -3.30 22.37 -4.16
CA GLN A 164 -3.60 21.20 -3.33
C GLN A 164 -2.76 21.17 -2.04
N GLY A 165 -1.78 22.06 -1.91
CA GLY A 165 -0.85 22.08 -0.80
C GLY A 165 -0.07 20.77 -0.65
N HIS A 166 0.24 20.15 -1.78
CA HIS A 166 0.98 18.90 -1.81
C HIS A 166 2.48 19.15 -1.68
N ASP A 167 3.15 18.36 -0.83
CA ASP A 167 4.60 18.42 -0.64
C ASP A 167 5.25 17.17 -1.28
N GLY A 168 5.87 17.38 -2.44
CA GLY A 168 6.63 16.35 -3.12
C GLY A 168 8.03 16.12 -2.53
N PRO A 169 8.76 15.13 -3.05
CA PRO A 169 10.12 14.80 -2.59
C PRO A 169 11.17 15.85 -2.96
N LEU A 170 10.86 16.73 -3.91
CA LEU A 170 11.70 17.83 -4.39
C LEU A 170 10.97 19.17 -4.23
N PRO A 171 11.70 20.31 -4.18
CA PRO A 171 11.10 21.60 -4.41
C PRO A 171 10.26 21.59 -5.71
N PRO A 172 9.05 22.19 -5.72
CA PRO A 172 8.10 22.05 -6.80
C PRO A 172 8.66 22.38 -8.21
N ASP A 173 9.51 23.41 -8.31
CA ASP A 173 10.15 23.82 -9.56
C ASP A 173 11.18 22.78 -10.06
N LEU A 174 11.96 22.18 -9.17
CA LEU A 174 12.89 21.10 -9.52
C LEU A 174 12.12 19.84 -9.93
N MET A 175 11.02 19.54 -9.24
CA MET A 175 10.17 18.42 -9.60
C MET A 175 9.48 18.62 -10.95
N ALA A 176 8.93 19.80 -11.22
CA ALA A 176 8.37 20.15 -12.52
C ALA A 176 9.40 20.04 -13.64
N GLY A 177 10.63 20.49 -13.38
CA GLY A 177 11.76 20.36 -14.31
C GLY A 177 12.15 18.90 -14.57
N LEU A 178 12.23 18.08 -13.53
CA LEU A 178 12.51 16.64 -13.64
C LEU A 178 11.38 15.92 -14.40
N TYR A 179 10.14 16.22 -14.08
CA TYR A 179 8.96 15.62 -14.71
C TYR A 179 8.94 15.93 -16.22
N ARG A 180 9.17 17.17 -16.61
CA ARG A 180 9.27 17.57 -18.04
C ARG A 180 10.39 16.81 -18.77
N ARG A 181 11.54 16.65 -18.13
CA ARG A 181 12.67 15.88 -18.69
C ARG A 181 12.37 14.40 -18.80
N TYR A 182 11.63 13.84 -17.83
CA TYR A 182 11.17 12.46 -17.86
C TYR A 182 10.23 12.23 -19.04
N GLU A 183 9.20 13.09 -19.23
CA GLU A 183 8.28 12.98 -20.36
C GLU A 183 9.04 13.06 -21.70
N SER A 184 9.94 14.04 -21.85
CA SER A 184 10.75 14.16 -23.06
C SER A 184 11.68 12.96 -23.30
N ALA A 185 12.21 12.33 -22.26
CA ALA A 185 13.04 11.13 -22.39
C ALA A 185 12.20 9.92 -22.82
N ARG A 186 11.02 9.76 -22.23
CA ARG A 186 10.06 8.71 -22.56
C ARG A 186 9.56 8.81 -24.00
N GLU A 187 9.19 10.02 -24.44
CA GLU A 187 8.75 10.29 -25.81
C GLU A 187 9.86 10.01 -26.85
N ARG A 188 11.08 10.47 -26.59
CA ARG A 188 12.23 10.18 -27.47
C ARG A 188 12.56 8.70 -27.57
N ALA A 189 12.28 7.94 -26.51
CA ALA A 189 12.45 6.49 -26.51
C ALA A 189 11.30 5.74 -27.20
N GLY A 190 10.24 6.43 -27.65
CA GLY A 190 9.05 5.81 -28.24
C GLY A 190 8.29 4.93 -27.26
N LEU A 191 8.24 5.32 -25.98
CA LEU A 191 7.64 4.53 -24.90
C LEU A 191 6.43 5.24 -24.29
N ILE A 192 5.51 4.44 -23.74
CA ILE A 192 4.43 4.87 -22.86
C ILE A 192 4.55 4.18 -21.50
N ASP A 193 4.23 4.88 -20.42
CA ASP A 193 4.16 4.27 -19.08
C ASP A 193 2.72 3.81 -18.74
N PHE A 194 2.53 3.29 -17.54
CA PHE A 194 1.24 2.75 -17.12
C PHE A 194 0.14 3.81 -17.10
N GLU A 195 0.41 5.01 -16.61
CA GLU A 195 -0.56 6.10 -16.60
C GLU A 195 -0.88 6.59 -18.01
N ASP A 196 0.12 6.57 -18.92
CA ASP A 196 -0.10 6.92 -20.32
C ASP A 196 -1.09 5.99 -21.02
N MET A 197 -1.14 4.71 -20.65
CA MET A 197 -2.15 3.80 -21.23
C MET A 197 -3.57 4.33 -21.00
N LEU A 198 -3.86 4.83 -19.80
CA LEU A 198 -5.16 5.41 -19.46
C LEU A 198 -5.31 6.80 -20.12
N ALA A 199 -4.32 7.67 -19.96
CA ALA A 199 -4.37 9.04 -20.45
C ALA A 199 -4.53 9.10 -21.98
N ARG A 200 -3.77 8.29 -22.72
CA ARG A 200 -3.87 8.21 -24.19
C ARG A 200 -5.18 7.59 -24.66
N THR A 201 -5.74 6.64 -23.88
CA THR A 201 -7.07 6.10 -24.19
C THR A 201 -8.15 7.16 -24.00
N VAL A 202 -8.09 7.93 -22.91
CA VAL A 202 -9.02 9.06 -22.68
C VAL A 202 -8.89 10.07 -23.81
N GLU A 203 -7.67 10.53 -24.11
CA GLU A 203 -7.40 11.49 -25.19
C GLU A 203 -7.93 11.01 -26.55
N LEU A 204 -7.65 9.74 -26.90
CA LEU A 204 -8.11 9.15 -28.16
C LEU A 204 -9.64 9.13 -28.24
N LEU A 205 -10.33 8.71 -27.20
CA LEU A 205 -11.79 8.62 -27.18
C LEU A 205 -12.46 10.01 -27.06
N GLU A 206 -11.79 11.02 -26.50
CA GLU A 206 -12.25 12.41 -26.46
C GLU A 206 -12.09 13.09 -27.85
N THR A 207 -11.06 12.71 -28.62
CA THR A 207 -10.72 13.37 -29.91
C THR A 207 -11.26 12.64 -31.14
N ASP A 208 -11.54 11.32 -31.05
CA ASP A 208 -12.16 10.55 -32.13
C ASP A 208 -13.56 10.05 -31.72
N PRO A 209 -14.63 10.78 -32.09
CA PRO A 209 -16.01 10.37 -31.79
C PRO A 209 -16.37 8.98 -32.32
N SER A 210 -15.81 8.56 -33.47
CA SER A 210 -16.07 7.25 -34.07
C SER A 210 -15.53 6.13 -33.19
N ALA A 211 -14.32 6.29 -32.62
CA ALA A 211 -13.76 5.34 -31.67
C ALA A 211 -14.58 5.30 -30.37
N ALA A 212 -14.99 6.49 -29.86
CA ALA A 212 -15.83 6.57 -28.67
C ALA A 212 -17.18 5.86 -28.87
N ASP A 213 -17.83 6.08 -30.01
CA ASP A 213 -19.11 5.45 -30.33
C ASP A 213 -18.98 3.93 -30.49
N GLU A 214 -17.89 3.44 -31.07
CA GLU A 214 -17.61 2.01 -31.19
C GLU A 214 -17.44 1.35 -29.80
N VAL A 215 -16.68 2.00 -28.88
CA VAL A 215 -16.53 1.52 -27.49
C VAL A 215 -17.87 1.56 -26.75
N ARG A 216 -18.65 2.63 -26.91
CA ARG A 216 -19.96 2.81 -26.29
C ARG A 216 -21.00 1.85 -26.85
N ALA A 217 -20.94 1.51 -28.12
CA ALA A 217 -21.79 0.49 -28.74
C ALA A 217 -21.48 -0.90 -28.18
N ARG A 218 -20.19 -1.15 -27.86
CA ARG A 218 -19.70 -2.44 -27.33
C ARG A 218 -19.99 -2.62 -25.87
N TYR A 219 -19.83 -1.57 -25.03
CA TYR A 219 -20.03 -1.66 -23.58
C TYR A 219 -21.14 -0.71 -23.15
N ARG A 220 -22.26 -1.28 -22.72
CA ARG A 220 -23.48 -0.54 -22.37
C ARG A 220 -23.85 -0.63 -20.91
N TRP A 221 -23.25 -1.58 -20.20
CA TRP A 221 -23.57 -1.90 -18.81
C TRP A 221 -22.28 -2.14 -18.03
N PHE A 222 -22.11 -1.39 -16.94
CA PHE A 222 -20.88 -1.33 -16.19
C PHE A 222 -21.06 -1.81 -14.75
N SER A 223 -20.06 -2.53 -14.26
CA SER A 223 -19.92 -2.81 -12.82
C SER A 223 -18.47 -2.59 -12.42
N VAL A 224 -18.23 -1.71 -11.45
CA VAL A 224 -16.88 -1.34 -10.98
C VAL A 224 -16.71 -1.81 -9.55
N ASP A 225 -15.76 -2.70 -9.32
CA ASP A 225 -15.36 -3.18 -7.99
C ASP A 225 -14.28 -2.29 -7.36
N GLU A 226 -14.18 -2.28 -6.03
CA GLU A 226 -13.21 -1.49 -5.25
C GLU A 226 -13.20 0.00 -5.66
N TYR A 227 -14.38 0.57 -5.92
CA TYR A 227 -14.52 1.92 -6.51
C TYR A 227 -13.92 3.03 -5.63
N GLN A 228 -13.74 2.81 -4.33
CA GLN A 228 -13.05 3.72 -3.41
C GLN A 228 -11.55 3.90 -3.71
N ASP A 229 -10.95 3.02 -4.51
CA ASP A 229 -9.54 3.11 -4.92
C ASP A 229 -9.36 3.77 -6.30
N THR A 230 -10.45 4.22 -6.92
CA THR A 230 -10.41 4.87 -8.23
C THR A 230 -9.71 6.23 -8.14
N ASN A 231 -8.75 6.47 -9.04
CA ASN A 231 -8.09 7.77 -9.16
C ASN A 231 -8.76 8.64 -10.27
N PRO A 232 -8.47 9.97 -10.34
CA PRO A 232 -9.08 10.86 -11.32
C PRO A 232 -8.90 10.44 -12.78
N LEU A 233 -7.76 9.82 -13.13
CA LEU A 233 -7.52 9.35 -14.49
C LEU A 233 -8.37 8.13 -14.85
N GLN A 234 -8.53 7.18 -13.92
CA GLN A 234 -9.43 6.04 -14.09
C GLN A 234 -10.89 6.48 -14.15
N GLN A 235 -11.27 7.48 -13.34
CA GLN A 235 -12.59 8.06 -13.39
C GLN A 235 -12.87 8.72 -14.74
N ALA A 236 -11.91 9.49 -15.28
CA ALA A 236 -12.05 10.10 -16.59
C ALA A 236 -12.26 9.04 -17.68
N LEU A 237 -11.55 7.93 -17.62
CA LEU A 237 -11.73 6.83 -18.57
C LEU A 237 -13.13 6.21 -18.45
N LEU A 238 -13.61 5.97 -17.22
CA LEU A 238 -14.97 5.47 -16.97
C LEU A 238 -16.02 6.46 -17.51
N ASP A 239 -15.80 7.76 -17.36
CA ASP A 239 -16.69 8.81 -17.84
C ASP A 239 -16.81 8.80 -19.37
N VAL A 240 -15.69 8.67 -20.05
CA VAL A 240 -15.66 8.59 -21.53
C VAL A 240 -16.35 7.30 -22.01
N TRP A 241 -16.16 6.17 -21.33
CA TRP A 241 -16.86 4.94 -21.66
C TRP A 241 -18.38 5.06 -21.44
N LEU A 242 -18.78 5.65 -20.32
CA LEU A 242 -20.18 5.78 -19.95
C LEU A 242 -20.93 6.77 -20.87
N GLY A 243 -20.30 7.92 -21.20
CA GLY A 243 -20.97 9.03 -21.89
C GLY A 243 -22.16 9.54 -21.08
N ASP A 244 -23.27 9.80 -21.73
CA ASP A 244 -24.51 10.29 -21.11
C ASP A 244 -25.38 9.18 -20.49
N ARG A 245 -24.88 7.95 -20.43
CA ARG A 245 -25.61 6.79 -19.89
C ARG A 245 -25.39 6.68 -18.39
N ASP A 246 -26.26 5.89 -17.72
CA ASP A 246 -26.25 5.73 -16.27
C ASP A 246 -26.36 4.27 -15.79
N ASP A 247 -26.33 3.29 -16.71
CA ASP A 247 -26.29 1.86 -16.35
C ASP A 247 -24.93 1.47 -15.74
N LEU A 248 -24.64 2.04 -14.57
CA LEU A 248 -23.41 1.90 -13.82
C LEU A 248 -23.69 1.43 -12.39
N ALA A 249 -23.14 0.29 -12.02
CA ALA A 249 -23.06 -0.12 -10.63
C ALA A 249 -21.63 0.03 -10.11
N VAL A 250 -21.48 0.67 -8.95
CA VAL A 250 -20.21 0.78 -8.24
C VAL A 250 -20.30 0.05 -6.91
N VAL A 251 -19.24 -0.65 -6.55
CA VAL A 251 -19.13 -1.36 -5.27
C VAL A 251 -17.86 -0.92 -4.58
N GLY A 252 -17.97 -0.57 -3.31
CA GLY A 252 -16.82 -0.09 -2.58
C GLY A 252 -17.00 -0.01 -1.06
N ASP A 253 -15.88 0.25 -0.40
CA ASP A 253 -15.79 0.46 1.04
C ASP A 253 -14.86 1.65 1.30
N GLU A 254 -15.41 2.81 1.64
CA GLU A 254 -14.65 4.02 1.94
C GLU A 254 -13.67 3.82 3.11
N ASP A 255 -13.98 2.90 4.03
CA ASP A 255 -13.10 2.57 5.16
C ASP A 255 -11.94 1.62 4.76
N GLN A 256 -11.89 1.18 3.50
CA GLN A 256 -10.77 0.42 2.91
C GLN A 256 -9.97 1.22 1.88
N THR A 257 -10.13 2.55 1.82
CA THR A 257 -9.30 3.43 0.99
C THR A 257 -7.93 3.59 1.64
N ILE A 258 -6.93 2.87 1.12
CA ILE A 258 -5.56 2.81 1.65
C ILE A 258 -4.49 3.05 0.58
N TYR A 259 -4.87 3.60 -0.58
CA TYR A 259 -4.00 3.92 -1.71
C TYR A 259 -4.04 5.40 -2.10
N THR A 260 -4.31 6.30 -1.15
CA THR A 260 -4.40 7.74 -1.44
C THR A 260 -3.07 8.32 -1.92
N PHE A 261 -1.96 7.74 -1.49
CA PHE A 261 -0.61 8.09 -1.95
C PHE A 261 -0.36 7.80 -3.45
N THR A 262 -1.16 6.94 -4.08
CA THR A 262 -1.14 6.71 -5.54
C THR A 262 -2.18 7.55 -6.29
N GLY A 263 -2.84 8.48 -5.61
CA GLY A 263 -3.87 9.35 -6.19
C GLY A 263 -5.30 8.82 -6.08
N ALA A 264 -5.54 7.67 -5.44
CA ALA A 264 -6.88 7.17 -5.18
C ALA A 264 -7.67 8.10 -4.24
N THR A 265 -8.98 8.18 -4.44
CA THR A 265 -9.88 8.93 -3.57
C THR A 265 -11.21 8.22 -3.39
N SER A 266 -11.73 8.21 -2.17
CA SER A 266 -13.08 7.71 -1.91
C SER A 266 -14.20 8.69 -2.32
N ASP A 267 -13.86 9.90 -2.77
CA ASP A 267 -14.83 10.94 -3.09
C ASP A 267 -15.83 10.50 -4.16
N TYR A 268 -15.37 9.76 -5.16
CA TYR A 268 -16.26 9.24 -6.20
C TYR A 268 -17.33 8.29 -5.66
N LEU A 269 -16.99 7.48 -4.66
CA LEU A 269 -17.93 6.59 -3.98
C LEU A 269 -18.84 7.37 -3.04
N THR A 270 -18.28 8.22 -2.19
CA THR A 270 -19.02 8.93 -1.14
C THR A 270 -19.95 10.03 -1.69
N ARG A 271 -19.64 10.58 -2.88
CA ARG A 271 -20.42 11.58 -3.60
C ARG A 271 -21.13 11.04 -4.83
N PHE A 272 -21.30 9.71 -4.91
CA PHE A 272 -21.92 9.07 -6.07
C PHE A 272 -23.32 9.61 -6.36
N THR A 273 -24.14 9.84 -5.32
CA THR A 273 -25.49 10.40 -5.44
C THR A 273 -25.50 11.88 -5.85
N THR A 274 -24.45 12.63 -5.59
CA THR A 274 -24.31 14.01 -6.11
C THR A 274 -24.17 14.00 -7.63
N ARG A 275 -23.43 13.02 -8.17
CA ARG A 275 -23.25 12.85 -9.60
C ARG A 275 -24.47 12.20 -10.26
N PHE A 276 -25.04 11.21 -9.62
CA PHE A 276 -26.22 10.47 -10.08
C PHE A 276 -27.38 10.64 -9.07
N PRO A 277 -28.17 11.71 -9.17
CA PRO A 277 -29.24 11.98 -8.20
C PRO A 277 -30.31 10.88 -8.14
N SER A 278 -30.49 10.11 -9.23
CA SER A 278 -31.40 8.97 -9.32
C SER A 278 -30.81 7.66 -8.77
N ALA A 279 -29.57 7.68 -8.27
CA ALA A 279 -28.89 6.47 -7.86
C ALA A 279 -29.58 5.77 -6.68
N ILE A 280 -29.74 4.47 -6.80
CA ILE A 280 -30.10 3.61 -5.69
C ILE A 280 -28.84 3.32 -4.87
N VAL A 281 -28.93 3.54 -3.54
CA VAL A 281 -27.84 3.22 -2.61
C VAL A 281 -28.24 2.00 -1.80
N VAL A 282 -27.42 0.95 -1.86
CA VAL A 282 -27.61 -0.27 -1.07
C VAL A 282 -26.43 -0.43 -0.12
N GLN A 283 -26.72 -0.60 1.17
CA GLN A 283 -25.70 -0.82 2.20
C GLN A 283 -25.67 -2.29 2.61
N LEU A 284 -24.49 -2.93 2.46
CA LEU A 284 -24.27 -4.32 2.89
C LEU A 284 -23.60 -4.32 4.27
N GLU A 285 -24.30 -4.82 5.28
CA GLU A 285 -23.82 -4.86 6.67
C GLU A 285 -23.55 -6.28 7.16
N SER A 286 -24.23 -7.30 6.59
CA SER A 286 -24.05 -8.71 6.95
C SER A 286 -22.64 -9.19 6.60
N ASN A 287 -21.85 -9.53 7.61
CA ASN A 287 -20.48 -10.01 7.40
C ASN A 287 -20.44 -11.54 7.49
N PHE A 288 -19.98 -12.17 6.41
CA PHE A 288 -19.88 -13.62 6.23
C PHE A 288 -18.46 -14.14 6.46
N ARG A 289 -17.54 -13.30 6.94
CA ARG A 289 -16.12 -13.64 7.08
C ARG A 289 -15.70 -13.84 8.52
N SER A 290 -16.03 -12.89 9.37
CA SER A 290 -15.40 -12.74 10.70
C SER A 290 -16.36 -13.03 11.84
N SER A 291 -15.84 -13.56 12.95
CA SER A 291 -16.61 -13.77 14.19
C SER A 291 -17.11 -12.46 14.80
N PRO A 292 -18.17 -12.49 15.62
CA PRO A 292 -18.70 -11.31 16.31
C PRO A 292 -17.64 -10.54 17.12
N GLN A 293 -16.70 -11.25 17.74
CA GLN A 293 -15.63 -10.67 18.56
C GLN A 293 -14.67 -9.84 17.71
N VAL A 294 -14.24 -10.36 16.55
CA VAL A 294 -13.39 -9.64 15.60
C VAL A 294 -14.13 -8.41 15.07
N LEU A 295 -15.41 -8.54 14.71
CA LEU A 295 -16.21 -7.42 14.19
C LEU A 295 -16.48 -6.35 15.25
N THR A 296 -16.63 -6.74 16.50
CA THR A 296 -16.77 -5.79 17.61
C THR A 296 -15.54 -4.87 17.67
N LEU A 297 -14.34 -5.42 17.52
CA LEU A 297 -13.12 -4.63 17.47
C LEU A 297 -13.05 -3.77 16.20
N ALA A 298 -13.37 -4.34 15.03
CA ALA A 298 -13.39 -3.61 13.77
C ALA A 298 -14.35 -2.40 13.80
N ASN A 299 -15.57 -2.59 14.32
CA ASN A 299 -16.55 -1.51 14.47
C ASN A 299 -16.06 -0.41 15.44
N ARG A 300 -15.31 -0.76 16.50
CA ARG A 300 -14.68 0.22 17.40
C ARG A 300 -13.58 1.02 16.71
N VAL A 301 -12.74 0.37 15.89
CA VAL A 301 -11.71 1.06 15.08
C VAL A 301 -12.35 2.10 14.18
N LEU A 302 -13.45 1.76 13.50
CA LEU A 302 -14.20 2.69 12.64
C LEU A 302 -14.81 3.84 13.44
N ALA A 303 -15.50 3.54 14.54
CA ALA A 303 -16.13 4.57 15.37
C ALA A 303 -15.12 5.60 15.89
N ALA A 304 -13.94 5.15 16.34
CA ALA A 304 -12.87 6.04 16.80
C ALA A 304 -12.28 6.90 15.65
N GLY A 305 -12.28 6.39 14.42
CA GLY A 305 -11.86 7.15 13.23
C GLY A 305 -12.82 8.28 12.88
N ARG A 306 -14.10 7.99 12.86
CA ARG A 306 -15.15 8.96 12.52
C ARG A 306 -15.28 10.09 13.54
N ALA A 307 -15.06 9.79 14.82
CA ALA A 307 -15.05 10.82 15.87
C ALA A 307 -13.88 11.82 15.73
N ALA A 308 -12.82 11.44 15.01
CA ALA A 308 -11.64 12.26 14.81
C ALA A 308 -11.69 13.16 13.57
N VAL A 309 -12.51 12.79 12.56
CA VAL A 309 -12.55 13.46 11.26
C VAL A 309 -14.01 13.61 10.81
N ASP A 310 -14.64 14.76 11.13
CA ASP A 310 -15.92 15.12 10.55
C ASP A 310 -15.67 15.95 9.27
N GLU A 311 -15.41 15.28 8.14
CA GLU A 311 -15.08 15.89 6.84
C GLU A 311 -16.34 16.32 6.03
N ARG A 312 -17.46 16.56 6.69
CA ARG A 312 -18.68 16.97 5.99
C ARG A 312 -18.59 18.42 5.51
N LEU A 313 -18.95 18.64 4.25
CA LEU A 313 -19.23 19.99 3.78
C LEU A 313 -20.49 20.53 4.46
N PRO A 314 -20.57 21.83 4.75
CA PRO A 314 -21.79 22.44 5.29
C PRO A 314 -22.99 22.13 4.39
N GLY A 315 -24.02 21.45 4.96
CA GLY A 315 -25.25 21.08 4.24
C GLY A 315 -25.31 19.64 3.72
N GLU A 316 -24.23 18.86 3.82
CA GLU A 316 -24.28 17.43 3.52
C GLU A 316 -25.08 16.66 4.60
N PRO A 317 -25.98 15.74 4.21
CA PRO A 317 -26.69 14.90 5.17
C PRO A 317 -25.70 13.99 5.92
N PRO A 318 -26.03 13.61 7.17
CA PRO A 318 -25.19 12.68 7.92
C PRO A 318 -25.03 11.36 7.15
N ARG A 319 -23.79 10.93 6.96
CA ARG A 319 -23.53 9.63 6.34
C ARG A 319 -24.05 8.52 7.25
N PRO A 320 -24.70 7.50 6.70
CA PRO A 320 -25.18 6.38 7.52
C PRO A 320 -23.96 5.72 8.20
N VAL A 321 -24.10 5.45 9.49
CA VAL A 321 -23.05 4.79 10.28
C VAL A 321 -23.02 3.33 9.88
N LYS A 322 -22.04 2.94 9.07
CA LYS A 322 -21.82 1.54 8.71
C LYS A 322 -21.47 0.72 9.96
N ARG A 323 -22.16 -0.39 10.15
CA ARG A 323 -21.92 -1.34 11.23
C ARG A 323 -21.93 -2.75 10.67
N LEU A 324 -20.79 -3.43 10.77
CA LEU A 324 -20.70 -4.83 10.37
C LEU A 324 -21.39 -5.71 11.39
N VAL A 325 -22.28 -6.59 10.91
CA VAL A 325 -23.05 -7.55 11.70
C VAL A 325 -22.59 -8.96 11.33
N ALA A 326 -22.12 -9.74 12.30
CA ALA A 326 -21.67 -11.11 12.06
C ALA A 326 -22.83 -12.02 11.70
N THR A 327 -22.61 -12.86 10.68
CA THR A 327 -23.48 -14.01 10.37
C THR A 327 -22.89 -15.32 10.90
N LEU A 328 -21.59 -15.33 11.23
CA LEU A 328 -20.90 -16.47 11.79
C LEU A 328 -21.13 -16.58 13.30
N GLY A 329 -20.98 -17.80 13.84
CA GLY A 329 -21.01 -18.05 15.26
C GLY A 329 -19.86 -17.39 16.03
N GLU A 330 -19.94 -17.46 17.37
CA GLU A 330 -18.93 -16.89 18.24
C GLU A 330 -17.53 -17.46 17.99
N GLY A 331 -16.53 -16.61 18.14
CA GLY A 331 -15.10 -16.92 18.08
C GLY A 331 -14.38 -16.53 19.37
N PRO A 332 -13.08 -16.76 19.46
CA PRO A 332 -12.30 -16.30 20.60
C PRO A 332 -12.21 -14.77 20.62
N GLU A 333 -12.08 -14.23 21.85
CA GLU A 333 -11.82 -12.80 22.03
C GLU A 333 -10.46 -12.42 21.41
N PRO A 334 -10.36 -11.28 20.70
CA PRO A 334 -9.10 -10.77 20.23
C PRO A 334 -8.09 -10.60 21.37
N ALA A 335 -6.91 -11.19 21.22
CA ALA A 335 -5.85 -11.08 22.21
C ALA A 335 -5.05 -9.79 21.97
N VAL A 336 -4.71 -9.10 23.08
CA VAL A 336 -3.90 -7.88 23.03
C VAL A 336 -2.83 -7.96 24.09
N ALA A 337 -1.55 -7.81 23.69
CA ALA A 337 -0.41 -7.99 24.58
C ALA A 337 0.68 -6.93 24.34
N GLY A 338 1.26 -6.43 25.44
CA GLY A 338 2.46 -5.60 25.42
C GLY A 338 3.67 -6.40 25.90
N PHE A 339 4.81 -6.21 25.26
CA PHE A 339 6.06 -6.88 25.56
C PHE A 339 7.15 -5.87 25.92
N GLU A 340 8.15 -6.30 26.68
CA GLU A 340 9.26 -5.43 27.06
C GLU A 340 10.17 -5.16 25.84
N THR A 341 10.44 -6.19 25.02
CA THR A 341 11.28 -6.09 23.81
C THR A 341 10.60 -6.73 22.60
N ASP A 342 11.10 -6.39 21.41
CA ASP A 342 10.65 -6.96 20.14
C ASP A 342 10.98 -8.46 20.00
N GLU A 343 12.09 -8.94 20.60
CA GLU A 343 12.37 -10.38 20.62
C GLU A 343 11.33 -11.14 21.47
N MET A 344 10.87 -10.57 22.59
CA MET A 344 9.82 -11.16 23.39
C MET A 344 8.48 -11.17 22.66
N GLU A 345 8.16 -10.11 21.92
CA GLU A 345 6.99 -10.05 21.04
C GLU A 345 7.03 -11.13 19.97
N LEU A 346 8.16 -11.24 19.25
CA LEU A 346 8.38 -12.25 18.20
C LEU A 346 8.27 -13.68 18.76
N ALA A 347 8.89 -13.95 19.92
CA ALA A 347 8.82 -15.25 20.58
C ALA A 347 7.36 -15.60 20.96
N ALA A 348 6.59 -14.63 21.46
CA ALA A 348 5.18 -14.83 21.82
C ALA A 348 4.30 -15.09 20.60
N VAL A 349 4.49 -14.34 19.50
CA VAL A 349 3.81 -14.57 18.22
C VAL A 349 4.14 -15.97 17.70
N SER A 350 5.43 -16.35 17.67
CA SER A 350 5.88 -17.68 17.24
C SER A 350 5.27 -18.81 18.08
N ALA A 351 5.20 -18.61 19.40
CA ALA A 351 4.58 -19.58 20.32
C ALA A 351 3.07 -19.74 20.07
N ARG A 352 2.36 -18.61 19.81
CA ARG A 352 0.92 -18.64 19.53
C ARG A 352 0.62 -19.27 18.17
N VAL A 353 1.42 -18.98 17.14
CA VAL A 353 1.33 -19.65 15.82
C VAL A 353 1.41 -21.16 15.98
N ARG A 354 2.41 -21.66 16.72
CA ARG A 354 2.55 -23.11 16.99
C ARG A 354 1.41 -23.68 17.83
N ALA A 355 0.87 -22.90 18.76
CA ALA A 355 -0.29 -23.34 19.55
C ALA A 355 -1.52 -23.50 18.66
N LEU A 356 -1.83 -22.53 17.80
CA LEU A 356 -2.93 -22.60 16.84
C LEU A 356 -2.77 -23.76 15.84
N ALA A 357 -1.54 -24.01 15.38
CA ALA A 357 -1.27 -25.16 14.52
C ALA A 357 -1.58 -26.50 15.22
N ARG A 358 -1.27 -26.63 16.52
CA ARG A 358 -1.67 -27.80 17.33
C ARG A 358 -3.17 -27.86 17.59
N GLU A 359 -3.86 -26.74 17.63
CA GLU A 359 -5.32 -26.62 17.72
C GLU A 359 -6.02 -26.95 16.37
N GLY A 360 -5.25 -27.20 15.28
CA GLY A 360 -5.75 -27.63 13.99
C GLY A 360 -5.87 -26.52 12.94
N VAL A 361 -5.43 -25.30 13.21
CA VAL A 361 -5.37 -24.22 12.21
C VAL A 361 -4.16 -24.46 11.29
N ALA A 362 -4.37 -24.58 9.98
CA ALA A 362 -3.26 -24.76 9.05
C ALA A 362 -2.36 -23.52 9.00
N TYR A 363 -1.05 -23.70 8.83
CA TYR A 363 -0.12 -22.57 8.72
C TYR A 363 -0.50 -21.60 7.57
N GLY A 364 -1.01 -22.12 6.44
CA GLY A 364 -1.47 -21.29 5.32
C GLY A 364 -2.73 -20.47 5.62
N ASP A 365 -3.46 -20.81 6.69
CA ASP A 365 -4.60 -20.04 7.19
C ASP A 365 -4.20 -19.05 8.30
N MET A 366 -2.90 -18.77 8.45
CA MET A 366 -2.36 -17.79 9.38
C MET A 366 -1.57 -16.70 8.64
N ALA A 367 -1.64 -15.46 9.12
CA ALA A 367 -0.86 -14.35 8.59
C ALA A 367 -0.30 -13.42 9.67
N VAL A 368 0.90 -12.89 9.44
CA VAL A 368 1.49 -11.79 10.21
C VAL A 368 1.50 -10.54 9.32
N LEU A 369 0.81 -9.50 9.74
CA LEU A 369 0.69 -8.25 8.99
C LEU A 369 1.51 -7.16 9.67
N VAL A 370 2.43 -6.57 8.90
CA VAL A 370 3.30 -5.49 9.38
C VAL A 370 3.07 -4.20 8.59
N ARG A 371 3.50 -3.05 9.13
CA ARG A 371 3.31 -1.76 8.45
C ARG A 371 4.27 -1.56 7.29
N THR A 372 5.51 -2.00 7.42
CA THR A 372 6.57 -1.81 6.41
C THR A 372 7.31 -3.11 6.13
N ASN A 373 7.83 -3.25 4.90
CA ASN A 373 8.64 -4.41 4.53
C ASN A 373 9.90 -4.57 5.41
N ALA A 374 10.44 -3.47 5.95
CA ALA A 374 11.61 -3.50 6.84
C ALA A 374 11.40 -4.29 8.14
N GLN A 375 10.15 -4.61 8.49
CA GLN A 375 9.82 -5.40 9.68
C GLN A 375 9.80 -6.92 9.39
N LEU A 376 9.68 -7.33 8.11
CA LEU A 376 9.54 -8.74 7.72
C LEU A 376 10.77 -9.59 8.09
N PRO A 377 12.02 -9.14 7.86
CA PRO A 377 13.21 -9.98 8.13
C PRO A 377 13.31 -10.51 9.56
N ALA A 378 12.83 -9.75 10.56
CA ALA A 378 12.82 -10.21 11.94
C ALA A 378 11.89 -11.43 12.14
N PHE A 379 10.71 -11.42 11.48
CA PHE A 379 9.78 -12.56 11.52
C PHE A 379 10.28 -13.74 10.70
N GLU A 380 10.94 -13.49 9.55
CA GLU A 380 11.57 -14.52 8.73
C GLU A 380 12.64 -15.28 9.55
N ALA A 381 13.56 -14.54 10.17
CA ALA A 381 14.59 -15.12 11.02
C ALA A 381 13.99 -15.87 12.24
N GLY A 382 13.03 -15.26 12.93
CA GLY A 382 12.40 -15.85 14.11
C GLY A 382 11.58 -17.11 13.79
N PHE A 383 10.84 -17.13 12.70
CA PHE A 383 10.07 -18.29 12.27
C PHE A 383 11.00 -19.39 11.74
N GLY A 384 12.06 -19.04 11.02
CA GLY A 384 13.11 -19.98 10.61
C GLY A 384 13.74 -20.69 11.81
N ALA A 385 14.18 -19.92 12.82
CA ALA A 385 14.74 -20.46 14.06
C ALA A 385 13.72 -21.32 14.86
N ALA A 386 12.42 -21.00 14.78
CA ALA A 386 11.36 -21.74 15.43
C ALA A 386 10.86 -22.97 14.62
N GLY A 387 11.37 -23.20 13.40
CA GLY A 387 10.89 -24.27 12.51
C GLY A 387 9.46 -24.08 12.03
N ILE A 388 8.96 -22.83 11.95
CA ILE A 388 7.63 -22.50 11.46
C ILE A 388 7.73 -22.25 9.94
N PRO A 389 7.00 -23.00 9.10
CA PRO A 389 6.98 -22.72 7.67
C PRO A 389 6.28 -21.38 7.40
N PHE A 390 6.86 -20.56 6.54
CA PHE A 390 6.32 -19.24 6.21
C PHE A 390 6.52 -18.87 4.72
N HIS A 391 5.73 -17.92 4.25
CA HIS A 391 5.86 -17.29 2.94
C HIS A 391 5.85 -15.77 3.06
N VAL A 392 6.86 -15.12 2.50
CA VAL A 392 6.88 -13.66 2.38
C VAL A 392 6.15 -13.25 1.11
N ARG A 393 4.99 -12.61 1.26
CA ARG A 393 4.26 -12.06 0.11
C ARG A 393 4.87 -10.73 -0.31
N GLY A 394 5.63 -10.77 -1.39
CA GLY A 394 6.30 -9.60 -1.91
C GLY A 394 7.21 -9.94 -3.06
N GLU A 395 8.15 -9.07 -3.43
CA GLU A 395 9.27 -9.49 -4.25
C GLU A 395 9.98 -10.63 -3.50
N ARG A 396 9.90 -11.82 -4.08
CA ARG A 396 10.58 -13.00 -3.57
C ARG A 396 12.05 -12.62 -3.36
N PHE A 397 12.59 -12.89 -2.18
CA PHE A 397 13.96 -12.50 -1.84
C PHE A 397 14.94 -12.91 -2.93
N PHE A 398 14.88 -14.18 -3.37
CA PHE A 398 15.73 -14.71 -4.43
C PHE A 398 15.36 -14.20 -5.84
N ALA A 399 14.21 -13.56 -6.03
CA ALA A 399 13.83 -12.90 -7.28
C ALA A 399 14.35 -11.46 -7.39
N ARG A 400 14.77 -10.84 -6.28
CA ARG A 400 15.31 -9.47 -6.25
C ARG A 400 16.53 -9.34 -7.16
N PRO A 401 16.64 -8.27 -7.96
CA PRO A 401 17.76 -8.09 -8.90
C PRO A 401 19.14 -8.14 -8.23
N GLU A 402 19.29 -7.51 -7.05
CA GLU A 402 20.51 -7.49 -6.26
C GLU A 402 20.87 -8.87 -5.71
N VAL A 403 19.87 -9.63 -5.22
CA VAL A 403 20.07 -11.00 -4.72
C VAL A 403 20.45 -11.93 -5.85
N ARG A 404 19.78 -11.86 -7.00
CA ARG A 404 20.15 -12.60 -8.21
C ARG A 404 21.57 -12.27 -8.70
N ARG A 405 21.98 -11.00 -8.57
CA ARG A 405 23.36 -10.61 -8.84
C ARG A 405 24.32 -11.27 -7.85
N GLY A 406 24.04 -11.21 -6.54
CA GLY A 406 24.82 -11.87 -5.50
C GLY A 406 24.94 -13.38 -5.73
N MET A 407 23.83 -14.05 -6.05
CA MET A 407 23.82 -15.47 -6.40
C MET A 407 24.70 -15.79 -7.63
N ARG A 408 24.64 -14.95 -8.68
CA ARG A 408 25.53 -15.12 -9.85
C ARG A 408 27.00 -14.93 -9.52
N VAL A 409 27.34 -13.98 -8.64
CA VAL A 409 28.71 -13.77 -8.16
C VAL A 409 29.14 -14.99 -7.36
N ALA A 410 28.32 -15.50 -6.43
CA ALA A 410 28.63 -16.74 -5.70
C ALA A 410 28.79 -17.94 -6.65
N ALA A 411 27.90 -18.13 -7.62
CA ALA A 411 28.00 -19.19 -8.62
C ALA A 411 29.26 -19.06 -9.51
N SER A 412 29.74 -17.84 -9.77
CA SER A 412 30.97 -17.62 -10.51
C SER A 412 32.22 -18.14 -9.75
N LEU A 413 32.21 -18.06 -8.42
CA LEU A 413 33.27 -18.60 -7.56
C LEU A 413 33.25 -20.13 -7.50
N ALA A 414 32.13 -20.76 -7.72
CA ALA A 414 31.97 -22.21 -7.77
C ALA A 414 32.50 -22.85 -9.08
N ARG A 415 32.78 -22.06 -10.12
CA ARG A 415 33.21 -22.58 -11.43
C ARG A 415 34.61 -23.16 -11.37
N PRO A 416 34.89 -24.28 -12.09
CA PRO A 416 36.22 -24.95 -12.09
C PRO A 416 37.39 -24.04 -12.52
N ALA A 417 37.14 -23.05 -13.39
CA ALA A 417 38.16 -22.09 -13.80
C ALA A 417 38.59 -21.15 -12.66
N ALA A 418 37.65 -20.70 -11.82
CA ALA A 418 37.94 -19.87 -10.66
C ALA A 418 38.69 -20.65 -9.58
N ARG A 419 38.38 -21.94 -9.41
CA ARG A 419 39.07 -22.87 -8.51
C ARG A 419 40.54 -23.05 -8.91
N ARG A 420 40.84 -23.27 -10.19
CA ARG A 420 42.25 -23.38 -10.69
C ARG A 420 43.06 -22.09 -10.50
N VAL A 421 42.43 -20.93 -10.60
CA VAL A 421 43.09 -19.63 -10.36
C VAL A 421 43.39 -19.44 -8.87
N ALA A 422 42.53 -19.87 -7.97
CA ALA A 422 42.77 -19.85 -6.53
C ALA A 422 43.88 -20.81 -6.11
N GLU A 423 43.87 -22.04 -6.63
CA GLU A 423 44.93 -23.06 -6.46
C GLU A 423 46.28 -22.55 -6.98
N ALA A 424 46.31 -21.91 -8.15
CA ALA A 424 47.54 -21.33 -8.71
C ALA A 424 48.11 -20.14 -7.92
N ARG A 425 47.27 -19.50 -7.07
CA ARG A 425 47.67 -18.42 -6.16
C ARG A 425 48.05 -18.89 -4.77
N GLY A 426 48.14 -20.22 -4.55
CA GLY A 426 48.50 -20.79 -3.26
C GLY A 426 47.45 -20.65 -2.17
N VAL A 427 46.20 -20.32 -2.55
CA VAL A 427 45.06 -20.37 -1.65
C VAL A 427 44.66 -21.84 -1.55
N ALA A 428 45.08 -22.50 -0.45
CA ALA A 428 44.75 -23.90 -0.16
C ALA A 428 43.24 -24.11 -0.23
N GLU A 429 42.77 -25.34 -0.51
CA GLU A 429 41.36 -25.71 -0.31
C GLU A 429 41.00 -25.36 1.12
N ALA A 430 40.27 -24.27 1.27
CA ALA A 430 40.03 -23.67 2.56
C ALA A 430 38.87 -24.40 3.23
N ASP A 431 39.14 -24.82 4.44
CA ASP A 431 38.19 -25.02 5.52
C ASP A 431 37.04 -24.00 5.43
N GLY A 432 35.80 -24.39 5.66
CA GLY A 432 34.61 -23.54 5.51
C GLY A 432 34.67 -22.16 6.18
N SER A 433 35.67 -21.96 7.08
CA SER A 433 35.97 -20.69 7.74
C SER A 433 36.29 -19.52 6.77
N ASP A 434 36.62 -19.80 5.51
CA ASP A 434 36.98 -18.79 4.49
C ASP A 434 35.83 -18.45 3.51
N LEU A 435 34.72 -19.20 3.52
CA LEU A 435 33.61 -19.01 2.58
C LEU A 435 33.02 -17.59 2.67
N ALA A 436 32.70 -17.16 3.88
CA ALA A 436 32.07 -15.83 4.10
C ALA A 436 33.03 -14.69 3.71
N ALA A 437 34.34 -14.83 4.00
CA ALA A 437 35.35 -13.85 3.62
C ALA A 437 35.54 -13.77 2.08
N ARG A 438 35.56 -14.87 1.39
CA ARG A 438 35.64 -14.94 -0.09
C ARG A 438 34.41 -14.35 -0.76
N LEU A 439 33.24 -14.62 -0.23
CA LEU A 439 31.98 -14.02 -0.71
C LEU A 439 31.97 -12.52 -0.46
N ALA A 440 32.40 -12.06 0.73
CA ALA A 440 32.47 -10.65 1.07
C ALA A 440 33.41 -9.88 0.12
N GLU A 441 34.62 -10.42 -0.17
CA GLU A 441 35.55 -9.84 -1.13
C GLU A 441 34.96 -9.80 -2.55
N ALA A 442 34.26 -10.86 -2.97
CA ALA A 442 33.63 -10.91 -4.27
C ALA A 442 32.47 -9.92 -4.40
N PHE A 443 31.63 -9.79 -3.36
CA PHE A 443 30.55 -8.85 -3.35
C PHE A 443 31.03 -7.40 -3.29
N GLU A 444 32.11 -7.12 -2.58
CA GLU A 444 32.77 -5.82 -2.62
C GLU A 444 33.25 -5.48 -4.04
N ARG A 445 33.99 -6.40 -4.68
CA ARG A 445 34.57 -6.19 -6.01
C ARG A 445 33.51 -6.08 -7.11
N GLU A 446 32.48 -6.96 -7.11
CA GLU A 446 31.54 -7.09 -8.23
C GLU A 446 30.25 -6.26 -8.03
N LEU A 447 29.89 -5.99 -6.77
CA LEU A 447 28.64 -5.31 -6.41
C LEU A 447 28.86 -3.98 -5.69
N GLY A 448 30.11 -3.69 -5.26
CA GLY A 448 30.42 -2.49 -4.47
C GLY A 448 29.79 -2.51 -3.07
N VAL A 449 29.50 -3.69 -2.51
CA VAL A 449 28.82 -3.84 -1.21
C VAL A 449 29.83 -4.32 -0.15
N ARG A 450 30.08 -3.47 0.85
CA ARG A 450 30.78 -3.82 2.09
C ARG A 450 29.79 -3.81 3.25
N ARG A 451 29.87 -4.81 4.13
CA ARG A 451 28.97 -4.91 5.30
C ARG A 451 28.99 -3.65 6.18
N ALA A 452 30.17 -3.04 6.35
CA ALA A 452 30.35 -1.85 7.18
C ALA A 452 29.86 -0.55 6.54
N ASP A 453 29.77 -0.48 5.21
CA ASP A 453 29.49 0.75 4.48
C ASP A 453 28.00 0.87 4.15
N VAL A 454 27.17 1.06 5.18
CA VAL A 454 25.72 1.20 5.02
C VAL A 454 25.40 2.48 4.24
N PRO A 455 24.85 2.39 3.02
CA PRO A 455 24.60 3.55 2.20
C PRO A 455 23.48 4.44 2.76
N GLN A 456 23.47 5.71 2.35
CA GLN A 456 22.40 6.64 2.70
C GLN A 456 21.22 6.50 1.74
N GLY A 457 19.98 6.57 2.30
CA GLY A 457 18.71 6.40 1.57
C GLY A 457 18.13 4.99 1.69
N ASP A 458 16.81 4.89 1.89
CA ASP A 458 16.13 3.64 2.24
C ASP A 458 16.27 2.55 1.18
N ALA A 459 16.09 2.87 -0.11
CA ALA A 459 16.25 1.91 -1.19
C ALA A 459 17.68 1.41 -1.37
N ALA A 460 18.67 2.26 -1.09
CA ALA A 460 20.08 1.84 -1.12
C ALA A 460 20.40 0.94 0.07
N ARG A 461 19.88 1.26 1.26
CA ARG A 461 19.98 0.41 2.45
C ARG A 461 19.28 -0.93 2.27
N GLU A 462 18.10 -0.96 1.64
CA GLU A 462 17.36 -2.20 1.38
C GLU A 462 18.14 -3.12 0.41
N ARG A 463 18.69 -2.57 -0.68
CA ARG A 463 19.55 -3.35 -1.60
C ARG A 463 20.82 -3.84 -0.92
N HIS A 464 21.47 -2.97 -0.15
CA HIS A 464 22.66 -3.32 0.63
C HIS A 464 22.35 -4.44 1.62
N ALA A 465 21.28 -4.30 2.41
CA ALA A 465 20.84 -5.31 3.38
C ALA A 465 20.54 -6.67 2.69
N ALA A 466 19.90 -6.66 1.52
CA ALA A 466 19.60 -7.89 0.78
C ALA A 466 20.87 -8.65 0.35
N VAL A 467 21.95 -7.95 -0.03
CA VAL A 467 23.25 -8.58 -0.35
C VAL A 467 23.96 -9.02 0.93
N VAL A 468 23.90 -8.22 2.00
CA VAL A 468 24.47 -8.60 3.31
C VAL A 468 23.80 -9.85 3.87
N THR A 469 22.49 -10.01 3.68
CA THR A 469 21.76 -11.23 4.07
C THR A 469 22.33 -12.50 3.40
N LEU A 470 22.85 -12.42 2.16
CA LEU A 470 23.52 -13.56 1.55
C LEU A 470 24.83 -13.92 2.26
N LEU A 471 25.56 -12.93 2.80
CA LEU A 471 26.76 -13.18 3.63
C LEU A 471 26.38 -13.81 4.97
N GLU A 472 25.32 -13.31 5.60
CA GLU A 472 24.80 -13.88 6.86
C GLU A 472 24.36 -15.34 6.67
N LEU A 473 23.69 -15.64 5.56
CA LEU A 473 23.32 -17.01 5.20
C LEU A 473 24.55 -17.92 5.02
N ALA A 474 25.65 -17.41 4.47
CA ALA A 474 26.89 -18.17 4.34
C ALA A 474 27.54 -18.42 5.72
N GLU A 475 27.56 -17.40 6.59
CA GLU A 475 28.05 -17.51 7.96
C GLU A 475 27.24 -18.55 8.76
N ASP A 476 25.90 -18.50 8.66
CA ASP A 476 25.00 -19.44 9.34
C ASP A 476 25.21 -20.89 8.88
N LEU A 477 25.41 -21.10 7.56
CA LEU A 477 25.66 -22.43 7.01
C LEU A 477 27.01 -22.98 7.45
N VAL A 478 28.05 -22.15 7.45
CA VAL A 478 29.38 -22.55 7.94
C VAL A 478 29.35 -22.84 9.45
N ALA A 479 28.58 -22.05 10.23
CA ALA A 479 28.42 -22.30 11.65
C ALA A 479 27.69 -23.63 11.93
N ALA A 480 26.74 -24.03 11.07
CA ALA A 480 26.02 -25.29 11.17
C ALA A 480 26.83 -26.48 10.65
N ASP A 481 27.61 -26.31 9.59
CA ASP A 481 28.51 -27.29 8.99
C ASP A 481 29.80 -26.60 8.52
N PRO A 482 30.90 -26.70 9.29
CA PRO A 482 32.21 -26.12 8.94
C PRO A 482 32.82 -26.61 7.62
N GLY A 483 32.30 -27.70 7.06
CA GLY A 483 32.72 -28.24 5.76
C GLY A 483 32.00 -27.60 4.57
N THR A 484 31.11 -26.62 4.79
CA THR A 484 30.35 -25.96 3.73
C THR A 484 31.28 -25.15 2.81
N ASP A 485 31.38 -25.58 1.57
CA ASP A 485 32.14 -24.88 0.52
C ASP A 485 31.21 -23.99 -0.34
N VAL A 486 31.79 -23.25 -1.30
CA VAL A 486 31.05 -22.37 -2.22
C VAL A 486 30.01 -23.14 -3.04
N VAL A 487 30.29 -24.41 -3.41
CA VAL A 487 29.40 -25.23 -4.23
C VAL A 487 28.16 -25.62 -3.41
N ALA A 488 28.38 -26.08 -2.17
CA ALA A 488 27.33 -26.41 -1.24
C ALA A 488 26.46 -25.17 -0.90
N PHE A 489 27.07 -24.00 -0.73
CA PHE A 489 26.39 -22.74 -0.52
C PHE A 489 25.50 -22.37 -1.70
N VAL A 490 26.01 -22.43 -2.93
CA VAL A 490 25.23 -22.12 -4.14
C VAL A 490 24.06 -23.09 -4.29
N ALA A 491 24.27 -24.38 -4.09
CA ALA A 491 23.23 -25.39 -4.14
C ALA A 491 22.12 -25.11 -3.09
N GLU A 492 22.48 -24.68 -1.88
CA GLU A 492 21.50 -24.32 -0.84
C GLU A 492 20.73 -23.04 -1.20
N LEU A 493 21.37 -22.03 -1.80
CA LEU A 493 20.68 -20.84 -2.31
C LEU A 493 19.69 -21.20 -3.42
N GLU A 494 20.07 -22.07 -4.36
CA GLU A 494 19.18 -22.55 -5.43
C GLU A 494 18.00 -23.33 -4.87
N ARG A 495 18.25 -24.24 -3.92
CA ARG A 495 17.20 -24.97 -3.22
C ARG A 495 16.22 -24.04 -2.49
N ARG A 496 16.72 -23.01 -1.78
CA ARG A 496 15.87 -22.01 -1.13
C ARG A 496 15.08 -21.19 -2.15
N ALA A 497 15.71 -20.81 -3.26
CA ALA A 497 15.02 -20.10 -4.34
C ALA A 497 13.93 -20.96 -5.00
N GLU A 498 14.15 -22.27 -5.16
CA GLU A 498 13.16 -23.23 -5.65
C GLU A 498 12.00 -23.39 -4.66
N VAL A 499 12.30 -23.52 -3.37
CA VAL A 499 11.26 -23.57 -2.31
C VAL A 499 10.43 -22.27 -2.31
N GLU A 500 11.08 -21.13 -2.42
CA GLU A 500 10.39 -19.84 -2.56
C GLU A 500 9.58 -19.74 -3.87
N ALA A 501 10.07 -20.32 -4.96
CA ALA A 501 9.40 -20.34 -6.26
C ALA A 501 8.27 -21.38 -6.32
N GLY A 502 8.48 -22.53 -5.70
CA GLY A 502 7.61 -23.71 -5.79
C GLY A 502 6.33 -23.66 -4.97
N GLY A 503 6.14 -22.71 -4.08
CA GLY A 503 4.90 -22.26 -3.43
C GLY A 503 3.83 -23.28 -3.03
N THR A 504 4.17 -24.57 -2.82
CA THR A 504 3.20 -25.62 -2.44
C THR A 504 3.22 -26.01 -0.97
N ALA A 505 4.18 -25.55 -0.20
CA ALA A 505 4.15 -25.74 1.25
C ALA A 505 3.25 -24.69 1.89
N SER A 506 2.17 -25.14 2.53
CA SER A 506 1.29 -24.30 3.36
C SER A 506 2.11 -23.69 4.50
N GLY A 507 2.46 -22.40 4.42
CA GLY A 507 3.20 -21.65 5.41
C GLY A 507 2.47 -20.39 5.88
N VAL A 508 2.87 -19.83 7.02
CA VAL A 508 2.33 -18.58 7.54
C VAL A 508 2.66 -17.44 6.57
N GLU A 509 1.66 -16.67 6.17
CA GLU A 509 1.85 -15.54 5.25
C GLU A 509 2.44 -14.33 6.01
N LEU A 510 3.61 -13.86 5.57
CA LEU A 510 4.26 -12.64 6.09
C LEU A 510 4.10 -11.52 5.05
N LEU A 511 3.38 -10.44 5.39
CA LEU A 511 3.10 -9.37 4.44
C LEU A 511 2.77 -8.04 5.13
N THR A 512 2.69 -6.97 4.33
CA THR A 512 2.24 -5.67 4.84
C THR A 512 0.71 -5.56 4.82
N TYR A 513 0.15 -4.64 5.64
CA TYR A 513 -1.29 -4.32 5.63
C TYR A 513 -1.83 -4.03 4.23
N HIS A 514 -1.09 -3.27 3.41
CA HIS A 514 -1.51 -2.93 2.04
C HIS A 514 -1.69 -4.18 1.17
N ARG A 515 -0.75 -5.13 1.28
CA ARG A 515 -0.81 -6.39 0.52
C ARG A 515 -1.85 -7.38 1.03
N ALA A 516 -2.32 -7.18 2.26
CA ALA A 516 -3.37 -7.99 2.86
C ALA A 516 -4.78 -7.62 2.35
N LYS A 517 -4.94 -6.47 1.67
CA LYS A 517 -6.23 -6.08 1.12
C LYS A 517 -6.73 -7.13 0.12
N GLY A 518 -8.01 -7.50 0.24
CA GLY A 518 -8.64 -8.56 -0.57
C GLY A 518 -8.38 -10.00 -0.09
N LEU A 519 -7.50 -10.20 0.91
CA LEU A 519 -7.19 -11.53 1.45
C LEU A 519 -7.89 -11.76 2.80
N GLU A 520 -7.80 -13.01 3.31
CA GLU A 520 -8.37 -13.39 4.61
C GLU A 520 -7.76 -14.68 5.12
N TRP A 521 -7.66 -14.81 6.46
CA TRP A 521 -7.09 -15.97 7.15
C TRP A 521 -7.87 -16.29 8.42
N ASP A 522 -7.80 -17.52 8.88
CA ASP A 522 -8.41 -17.91 10.14
C ASP A 522 -7.76 -17.20 11.33
N ALA A 523 -6.43 -17.03 11.27
CA ALA A 523 -5.67 -16.34 12.31
C ALA A 523 -4.81 -15.20 11.74
N VAL A 524 -4.92 -14.02 12.34
CA VAL A 524 -4.14 -12.84 11.94
C VAL A 524 -3.42 -12.26 13.15
N PHE A 525 -2.13 -12.01 12.96
CA PHE A 525 -1.25 -11.37 13.93
C PHE A 525 -0.87 -9.97 13.45
N LEU A 526 -1.10 -8.98 14.28
CA LEU A 526 -0.80 -7.57 14.04
C LEU A 526 0.24 -7.10 15.07
N PRO A 527 1.53 -7.40 14.86
CA PRO A 527 2.59 -6.96 15.77
C PRO A 527 3.01 -5.51 15.50
N ALA A 528 3.87 -4.98 16.38
CA ALA A 528 4.46 -3.66 16.28
C ALA A 528 3.42 -2.52 16.21
N LEU A 529 2.30 -2.66 16.93
CA LEU A 529 1.30 -1.60 17.05
C LEU A 529 1.79 -0.51 18.01
N GLU A 530 2.71 0.32 17.50
CA GLU A 530 3.43 1.35 18.23
C GLU A 530 3.26 2.71 17.57
N ASP A 531 3.28 3.75 18.38
CA ASP A 531 3.33 5.13 17.90
C ASP A 531 4.59 5.35 17.06
N GLY A 532 4.41 5.91 15.87
CA GLY A 532 5.45 6.06 14.86
C GLY A 532 5.73 4.81 14.01
N THR A 533 4.98 3.71 14.23
CA THR A 533 4.93 2.54 13.36
C THR A 533 3.55 2.42 12.72
N LEU A 534 2.49 2.41 13.52
CA LEU A 534 1.09 2.52 13.07
C LEU A 534 0.31 3.37 14.10
N PRO A 535 0.07 4.66 13.85
CA PRO A 535 0.39 5.41 12.61
C PRO A 535 1.90 5.56 12.37
N ILE A 536 2.28 5.62 11.09
CA ILE A 536 3.67 5.89 10.71
C ILE A 536 4.05 7.34 11.06
N ARG A 537 5.32 7.62 11.37
CA ARG A 537 5.76 8.94 11.81
C ARG A 537 5.49 10.07 10.82
N GLN A 538 5.47 9.74 9.53
CA GLN A 538 5.24 10.69 8.45
C GLN A 538 3.77 11.13 8.38
N ALA A 539 2.84 10.30 8.86
CA ALA A 539 1.42 10.66 8.92
C ALA A 539 1.17 11.69 10.01
N THR A 540 1.09 12.95 9.63
CA THR A 540 0.92 14.10 10.53
C THR A 540 -0.39 14.85 10.30
N ALA A 541 -0.87 14.87 9.05
CA ALA A 541 -2.16 15.46 8.72
C ALA A 541 -3.32 14.55 9.18
N PRO A 542 -4.48 15.13 9.54
CA PRO A 542 -5.66 14.34 9.97
C PRO A 542 -6.07 13.27 8.97
N GLN A 543 -6.01 13.56 7.68
CA GLN A 543 -6.35 12.63 6.59
C GLN A 543 -5.36 11.47 6.50
N GLU A 544 -4.05 11.74 6.67
CA GLU A 544 -3.01 10.70 6.70
C GLU A 544 -3.18 9.78 7.92
N ILE A 545 -3.48 10.37 9.09
CA ILE A 545 -3.78 9.60 10.32
C ILE A 545 -5.05 8.75 10.13
N ALA A 546 -6.05 9.28 9.43
CA ALA A 546 -7.27 8.53 9.10
C ALA A 546 -6.96 7.36 8.15
N GLU A 547 -6.05 7.53 7.17
CA GLU A 547 -5.60 6.43 6.30
C GLU A 547 -4.85 5.35 7.08
N GLU A 548 -3.94 5.73 7.99
CA GLU A 548 -3.27 4.78 8.88
C GLU A 548 -4.26 4.00 9.76
N ARG A 549 -5.36 4.63 10.19
CA ARG A 549 -6.43 3.94 10.92
C ARG A 549 -7.20 2.98 10.03
N ARG A 550 -7.45 3.33 8.75
CA ARG A 550 -8.03 2.41 7.76
C ARG A 550 -7.12 1.20 7.51
N LEU A 551 -5.79 1.37 7.55
CA LEU A 551 -4.86 0.23 7.51
C LEU A 551 -5.06 -0.72 8.68
N LEU A 552 -5.22 -0.20 9.91
CA LEU A 552 -5.54 -1.06 11.06
C LEU A 552 -6.88 -1.77 10.87
N TYR A 553 -7.92 -1.06 10.39
CA TYR A 553 -9.23 -1.66 10.09
C TYR A 553 -9.10 -2.77 9.03
N VAL A 554 -8.34 -2.54 7.95
CA VAL A 554 -8.05 -3.58 6.95
C VAL A 554 -7.40 -4.77 7.62
N GLY A 555 -6.37 -4.59 8.44
CA GLY A 555 -5.69 -5.68 9.14
C GLY A 555 -6.62 -6.49 10.04
N VAL A 556 -7.41 -5.82 10.88
CA VAL A 556 -8.38 -6.46 11.79
C VAL A 556 -9.40 -7.29 10.99
N THR A 557 -9.93 -6.76 9.90
CA THR A 557 -10.95 -7.42 9.07
C THR A 557 -10.41 -8.51 8.16
N ARG A 558 -9.10 -8.81 8.23
CA ARG A 558 -8.53 -10.00 7.56
C ARG A 558 -8.72 -11.27 8.36
N ALA A 559 -8.94 -11.15 9.68
CA ALA A 559 -9.15 -12.30 10.56
C ALA A 559 -10.57 -12.85 10.43
N ARG A 560 -10.68 -14.17 10.31
CA ARG A 560 -11.95 -14.89 10.40
C ARG A 560 -12.31 -15.18 11.87
N ARG A 561 -11.39 -15.74 12.65
CA ARG A 561 -11.64 -16.20 14.02
C ARG A 561 -10.64 -15.68 15.04
N HIS A 562 -9.35 -15.82 14.78
CA HIS A 562 -8.30 -15.51 15.74
C HIS A 562 -7.61 -14.21 15.36
N LEU A 563 -7.57 -13.27 16.28
CA LEU A 563 -6.91 -11.99 16.08
C LEU A 563 -5.98 -11.70 17.27
N TRP A 564 -4.72 -11.38 16.95
CA TRP A 564 -3.70 -11.04 17.91
C TRP A 564 -3.12 -9.67 17.60
N LEU A 565 -3.14 -8.75 18.58
CA LEU A 565 -2.57 -7.41 18.50
C LEU A 565 -1.45 -7.30 19.51
N SER A 566 -0.28 -6.80 19.11
CA SER A 566 0.84 -6.66 20.05
C SER A 566 1.73 -5.45 19.76
N TRP A 567 2.50 -5.05 20.79
CA TRP A 567 3.51 -4.01 20.71
C TRP A 567 4.66 -4.32 21.69
N ALA A 568 5.84 -3.70 21.45
CA ALA A 568 6.98 -3.74 22.35
C ALA A 568 7.30 -2.36 22.93
N HIS A 569 7.75 -2.31 24.20
CA HIS A 569 8.20 -1.06 24.84
C HIS A 569 9.60 -0.62 24.39
N ARG A 570 10.42 -1.57 23.96
CA ARG A 570 11.74 -1.34 23.35
C ARG A 570 11.85 -2.12 22.06
N ARG A 571 12.42 -1.48 21.05
CA ARG A 571 12.65 -2.11 19.74
C ARG A 571 14.04 -1.76 19.22
N THR A 572 14.72 -2.76 18.72
CA THR A 572 16.03 -2.62 18.10
C THR A 572 15.86 -2.13 16.66
N ALA A 573 16.42 -0.96 16.36
CA ALA A 573 16.46 -0.45 14.99
C ALA A 573 17.44 -1.28 14.14
N THR A 574 17.31 -1.27 12.81
CA THR A 574 18.25 -1.89 11.87
C THR A 574 19.71 -1.43 12.04
N THR A 575 19.93 -0.32 12.74
CA THR A 575 21.25 0.20 13.12
C THR A 575 21.81 -0.42 14.40
N GLY A 576 21.12 -1.40 15.00
CA GLY A 576 21.49 -2.02 16.29
C GLY A 576 21.20 -1.14 17.52
N ARG A 577 20.61 0.03 17.35
CA ARG A 577 20.29 0.94 18.48
C ARG A 577 18.90 0.63 19.03
N GLU A 578 18.82 0.32 20.32
CA GLU A 578 17.53 0.21 21.02
C GLU A 578 16.85 1.58 21.15
N GLY A 579 15.54 1.60 20.89
CA GLY A 579 14.70 2.77 21.07
C GLY A 579 13.45 2.44 21.89
N ARG A 580 13.08 3.31 22.82
CA ARG A 580 11.79 3.22 23.52
C ARG A 580 10.64 3.48 22.56
N ARG A 581 9.56 2.68 22.72
CA ARG A 581 8.33 2.80 21.97
C ARG A 581 7.13 2.98 22.90
N SER A 582 6.13 3.68 22.41
CA SER A 582 4.84 3.80 23.08
C SER A 582 3.81 2.98 22.29
N ARG A 583 2.83 2.43 22.98
CA ARG A 583 1.69 1.77 22.34
C ARG A 583 1.03 2.71 21.33
N SER A 584 0.59 2.17 20.19
CA SER A 584 -0.19 2.90 19.19
C SER A 584 -1.40 3.61 19.81
N PRO A 585 -1.63 4.90 19.51
CA PRO A 585 -2.82 5.62 19.96
C PRO A 585 -4.12 5.01 19.38
N PHE A 586 -4.02 4.22 18.32
CA PHE A 586 -5.17 3.53 17.74
C PHE A 586 -5.71 2.42 18.63
N LEU A 587 -4.94 1.94 19.61
CA LEU A 587 -5.39 0.96 20.60
C LEU A 587 -6.10 1.60 21.81
N ASP A 588 -6.11 2.93 21.92
CA ASP A 588 -6.78 3.61 23.01
C ASP A 588 -8.30 3.46 22.89
N GLY A 589 -8.93 2.98 23.98
CA GLY A 589 -10.37 2.70 24.00
C GLY A 589 -10.82 1.41 23.29
N LEU A 590 -9.93 0.75 22.52
CA LEU A 590 -10.26 -0.52 21.85
C LEU A 590 -10.14 -1.72 22.79
N VAL A 591 -9.24 -1.63 23.77
CA VAL A 591 -8.91 -2.71 24.68
C VAL A 591 -9.22 -2.35 26.12
N ARG A 592 -9.91 -3.24 26.85
CA ARG A 592 -10.02 -3.17 28.30
C ARG A 592 -8.67 -3.62 28.90
N GLY A 593 -7.73 -2.70 29.04
CA GLY A 593 -6.52 -2.91 29.83
C GLY A 593 -6.53 -1.94 31.01
N PRO A 594 -5.73 -2.15 32.06
CA PRO A 594 -5.63 -1.20 33.15
C PRO A 594 -5.31 0.17 32.53
N ALA A 595 -6.19 1.13 32.79
CA ALA A 595 -5.94 2.50 32.44
C ALA A 595 -4.53 2.83 32.96
N ARG A 596 -3.64 3.28 32.06
CA ARG A 596 -2.40 3.92 32.55
C ARG A 596 -2.84 4.88 33.63
N ALA A 597 -2.34 4.70 34.84
CA ALA A 597 -2.49 5.70 35.87
C ALA A 597 -2.03 7.02 35.21
N ARG A 598 -2.99 7.88 34.87
CA ARG A 598 -2.68 9.27 34.55
C ARG A 598 -1.93 9.74 35.79
N SER A 599 -0.65 10.01 35.64
CA SER A 599 0.04 10.83 36.62
C SER A 599 -0.74 12.14 36.64
N VAL A 600 -1.63 12.25 37.60
CA VAL A 600 -2.35 13.49 37.91
C VAL A 600 -1.25 14.45 38.34
N ARG A 601 -0.81 15.28 37.41
CA ARG A 601 -0.10 16.48 37.76
C ARG A 601 -1.12 17.30 38.56
N VAL A 602 -0.95 17.31 39.87
CA VAL A 602 -1.70 18.21 40.73
C VAL A 602 -1.35 19.62 40.26
N VAL A 603 -2.27 20.22 39.52
CA VAL A 603 -2.23 21.65 39.20
C VAL A 603 -2.87 22.33 40.42
N PRO A 604 -2.18 23.29 41.09
CA PRO A 604 -2.78 24.02 42.21
C PRO A 604 -4.04 24.76 41.75
N PRO A 605 -5.07 24.91 42.59
CA PRO A 605 -6.33 25.54 42.24
C PRO A 605 -6.09 27.04 42.00
N GLY A 606 -6.36 27.51 40.78
CA GLY A 606 -6.27 28.96 40.52
C GLY A 606 -6.03 29.39 39.08
N ALA A 607 -6.47 28.65 38.06
CA ALA A 607 -6.55 29.19 36.70
C ALA A 607 -7.80 28.69 35.99
N ALA A 608 -8.87 29.44 36.14
CA ALA A 608 -10.06 29.27 35.30
C ALA A 608 -9.68 29.56 33.84
N GLY A 609 -9.64 28.52 33.04
CA GLY A 609 -9.38 28.60 31.60
C GLY A 609 -10.56 29.27 30.89
N ARG A 610 -10.26 30.26 30.07
CA ARG A 610 -11.18 30.83 29.09
C ARG A 610 -11.59 29.73 28.06
N PRO A 611 -12.80 29.79 27.48
CA PRO A 611 -13.21 28.87 26.44
C PRO A 611 -12.25 28.94 25.24
N ARG A 612 -11.84 27.79 24.76
CA ARG A 612 -11.05 27.67 23.54
C ARG A 612 -11.96 28.01 22.36
N GLU A 613 -11.71 29.15 21.72
CA GLU A 613 -12.32 29.45 20.44
C GLU A 613 -11.91 28.36 19.44
N ILE A 614 -12.90 27.78 18.80
CA ILE A 614 -12.74 26.83 17.70
C ILE A 614 -12.17 27.66 16.54
N GLY A 615 -10.94 27.39 16.14
CA GLY A 615 -10.33 28.00 14.97
C GLY A 615 -11.08 27.64 13.69
N PRO A 616 -10.95 28.44 12.62
CA PRO A 616 -11.73 28.28 11.40
C PRO A 616 -11.44 26.94 10.72
N ALA A 617 -12.51 26.41 10.11
CA ALA A 617 -12.53 25.19 9.31
C ALA A 617 -11.45 25.18 8.22
N ALA A 618 -10.96 24.00 7.90
CA ALA A 618 -10.00 23.73 6.83
C ALA A 618 -10.49 24.31 5.50
N GLY A 619 -9.93 25.47 5.12
CA GLY A 619 -10.28 26.15 3.86
C GLY A 619 -9.27 27.23 3.49
N GLU A 620 -8.71 27.97 4.45
CA GLU A 620 -7.71 29.00 4.18
C GLU A 620 -6.56 28.91 5.17
N ARG A 621 -5.40 28.51 4.66
CA ARG A 621 -4.16 28.54 5.43
C ARG A 621 -3.83 29.97 5.81
N SER A 622 -3.35 30.18 7.05
CA SER A 622 -3.00 31.51 7.51
C SER A 622 -1.88 32.11 6.62
N PRO A 623 -1.87 33.42 6.38
CA PRO A 623 -0.77 34.08 5.64
C PRO A 623 0.61 33.76 6.22
N LEU A 624 0.71 33.54 7.53
CA LEU A 624 1.94 33.17 8.22
C LEU A 624 2.37 31.73 7.89
N SER A 625 1.43 30.77 7.81
CA SER A 625 1.73 29.41 7.39
C SER A 625 2.28 29.38 5.98
N ASN A 626 1.68 30.14 5.05
CA ASN A 626 2.16 30.26 3.68
C ASN A 626 3.56 30.90 3.61
N ALA A 627 3.82 31.93 4.40
CA ALA A 627 5.15 32.58 4.47
C ALA A 627 6.22 31.63 5.02
N LEU A 628 5.90 30.87 6.06
CA LEU A 628 6.81 29.86 6.64
C LEU A 628 7.10 28.71 5.67
N ARG A 629 6.12 28.27 4.88
CA ARG A 629 6.32 27.27 3.82
C ARG A 629 7.23 27.80 2.71
N ALA A 630 7.02 29.02 2.27
CA ALA A 630 7.89 29.68 1.30
C ALA A 630 9.33 29.79 1.80
N TRP A 631 9.51 30.23 3.07
CA TRP A 631 10.80 30.28 3.71
C TRP A 631 11.45 28.89 3.82
N ARG A 632 10.70 27.87 4.27
CA ARG A 632 11.17 26.49 4.34
C ARG A 632 11.68 25.98 2.98
N THR A 633 10.93 26.25 1.93
CA THR A 633 11.29 25.85 0.57
C THR A 633 12.56 26.54 0.09
N ALA A 634 12.71 27.84 0.37
CA ALA A 634 13.92 28.61 0.07
C ALA A 634 15.13 28.08 0.86
N ARG A 635 14.95 27.80 2.14
CA ARG A 635 16.00 27.25 3.01
C ARG A 635 16.42 25.84 2.60
N ALA A 636 15.45 24.97 2.30
CA ALA A 636 15.69 23.62 1.80
C ALA A 636 16.49 23.63 0.49
N ARG A 637 16.20 24.60 -0.39
CA ARG A 637 16.96 24.80 -1.62
C ARG A 637 18.39 25.23 -1.34
N SER A 638 18.59 26.19 -0.43
CA SER A 638 19.93 26.65 -0.02
C SER A 638 20.78 25.52 0.58
N ASP A 639 20.17 24.67 1.39
CA ASP A 639 20.84 23.54 2.04
C ASP A 639 20.90 22.28 1.17
N ALA A 640 20.28 22.28 -0.02
CA ALA A 640 20.15 21.16 -0.96
C ALA A 640 19.56 19.90 -0.29
N VAL A 641 18.51 20.09 0.54
CA VAL A 641 17.77 19.03 1.23
C VAL A 641 16.28 19.11 0.90
N ALA A 642 15.55 18.00 1.09
CA ALA A 642 14.11 18.03 0.90
C ALA A 642 13.42 18.95 1.94
N PRO A 643 12.34 19.67 1.60
CA PRO A 643 11.68 20.64 2.49
C PRO A 643 11.27 20.06 3.85
N PHE A 644 10.81 18.81 3.89
CA PHE A 644 10.43 18.12 5.14
C PHE A 644 11.62 17.85 6.08
N ILE A 645 12.86 17.88 5.59
CA ILE A 645 14.06 17.75 6.41
C ILE A 645 14.28 19.01 7.25
N VAL A 646 13.93 20.18 6.71
CA VAL A 646 14.00 21.46 7.43
C VAL A 646 12.95 21.46 8.54
N PHE A 647 11.66 21.44 8.17
CA PHE A 647 10.54 21.27 9.08
C PHE A 647 9.39 20.50 8.38
N HIS A 648 8.74 19.61 9.11
CA HIS A 648 7.50 18.98 8.65
C HIS A 648 6.35 19.98 8.64
N ASP A 649 5.32 19.72 7.83
CA ASP A 649 4.14 20.58 7.72
C ASP A 649 3.46 20.83 9.05
N ALA A 650 3.28 19.78 9.87
CA ALA A 650 2.74 19.93 11.23
C ALA A 650 3.57 20.86 12.11
N THR A 651 4.89 20.89 11.92
CA THR A 651 5.78 21.81 12.64
C THR A 651 5.59 23.25 12.15
N ILE A 652 5.44 23.44 10.84
CA ILE A 652 5.15 24.76 10.22
C ILE A 652 3.82 25.30 10.72
N GLU A 653 2.77 24.48 10.72
CA GLU A 653 1.45 24.88 11.25
C GLU A 653 1.51 25.18 12.76
N ALA A 654 2.21 24.36 13.53
CA ALA A 654 2.40 24.61 14.97
C ALA A 654 3.19 25.89 15.26
N ILE A 655 4.17 26.25 14.42
CA ILE A 655 4.88 27.54 14.52
C ILE A 655 3.93 28.69 14.16
N ALA A 656 3.15 28.54 13.07
CA ALA A 656 2.19 29.56 12.62
C ALA A 656 1.08 29.81 13.66
N GLU A 657 0.61 28.77 14.34
CA GLU A 657 -0.40 28.84 15.39
C GLU A 657 0.16 29.45 16.68
N ARG A 658 1.31 28.97 17.15
CA ARG A 658 1.89 29.36 18.43
C ARG A 658 2.65 30.69 18.39
N ARG A 659 3.09 31.13 17.21
CA ARG A 659 3.82 32.38 16.97
C ARG A 659 4.95 32.62 17.99
N PRO A 660 5.94 31.71 18.10
CA PRO A 660 7.02 31.84 19.06
C PRO A 660 7.76 33.17 18.84
N ARG A 661 8.07 33.87 19.93
CA ARG A 661 8.75 35.16 19.89
C ARG A 661 10.20 35.08 20.40
N SER A 662 10.63 33.91 20.83
CA SER A 662 11.99 33.66 21.32
C SER A 662 12.41 32.24 20.93
N ILE A 663 13.74 32.00 20.93
CA ILE A 663 14.32 30.67 20.76
C ILE A 663 13.79 29.69 21.83
N ALA A 664 13.58 30.18 23.05
CA ALA A 664 13.02 29.39 24.14
C ALA A 664 11.55 28.94 23.85
N ASP A 665 10.76 29.78 23.19
CA ASP A 665 9.39 29.45 22.78
C ASP A 665 9.40 28.51 21.57
N LEU A 666 10.30 28.73 20.60
CA LEU A 666 10.45 27.89 19.43
C LEU A 666 10.85 26.45 19.83
N ARG A 667 11.70 26.29 20.84
CA ARG A 667 12.08 25.00 21.41
C ARG A 667 10.89 24.18 21.96
N ARG A 668 9.81 24.88 22.36
CA ARG A 668 8.58 24.23 22.88
C ARG A 668 7.60 23.81 21.78
N VAL A 669 7.89 24.14 20.53
CA VAL A 669 7.05 23.75 19.40
C VAL A 669 7.31 22.30 19.06
N PRO A 670 6.26 21.45 18.93
CA PRO A 670 6.42 20.06 18.52
C PRO A 670 7.15 19.96 17.17
N GLY A 671 8.15 19.09 17.08
CA GLY A 671 8.95 18.89 15.87
C GLY A 671 10.17 19.81 15.73
N VAL A 672 10.40 20.73 16.69
CA VAL A 672 11.62 21.54 16.78
C VAL A 672 12.55 20.91 17.82
N GLY A 673 13.47 20.07 17.36
CA GLY A 673 14.52 19.48 18.20
C GLY A 673 15.78 20.36 18.30
N PRO A 674 16.72 20.04 19.20
CA PRO A 674 17.96 20.82 19.39
C PRO A 674 18.70 21.10 18.08
N THR A 675 18.91 20.07 17.26
CA THR A 675 19.62 20.19 15.97
C THR A 675 18.92 21.13 14.99
N LYS A 676 17.58 21.12 14.98
CA LYS A 676 16.79 22.02 14.11
C LYS A 676 16.78 23.45 14.66
N LEU A 677 16.80 23.58 15.96
CA LEU A 677 16.91 24.90 16.63
C LEU A 677 18.25 25.55 16.30
N ASP A 678 19.34 24.80 16.41
CA ASP A 678 20.70 25.29 16.12
C ASP A 678 20.88 25.66 14.63
N ARG A 679 20.19 24.96 13.73
CA ARG A 679 20.36 25.14 12.28
C ARG A 679 19.37 26.13 11.67
N TYR A 680 18.18 26.25 12.24
CA TYR A 680 17.06 26.98 11.67
C TYR A 680 16.33 27.89 12.67
N GLY A 681 16.84 28.06 13.87
CA GLY A 681 16.19 28.81 14.95
C GLY A 681 16.35 30.34 14.86
N GLU A 682 17.25 30.83 14.00
CA GLU A 682 17.47 32.26 13.77
C GLU A 682 16.36 32.85 12.84
#